data_c733e156f9f39dd3110d04c1046197b9
#
_entry.id   c733e156f9f39dd3110d04c1046197b9
#
_cell.length_a   1.000
_cell.length_b   1.000
_cell.length_c   1.000
_cell.angle_alpha   90.00
_cell.angle_beta   90.00
_cell.angle_gamma   90.00
#
_symmetry.space_group_name_H-M   'P 1'
#
loop_
_entity.id
_entity.type
_entity.pdbx_description
1 polymer ?
#
loop_
_entity_poly.entity_id
_entity_poly.type
_entity_poly.pdbx_seq_one_letter_code
_entity_poly.pdbx_strand_id
1 'polypeptide(L)'
;TLVYLVDFKNPASNEFTVANQWTFIENSEKRPDVILFVNGLPLVIVELKSPSREETDASAAYRQLRNYMYEIPSMFIYNAVCVMSDLTTSKAGTITSGEDRFMEWKTTDGSYENTQHASFDTFFVGLFEKTRFLDIVKNFICFNVDGQNTFKILAGYHQYFAVKKAIESTKHATVTDGKGGVFWHTQGSGKSLSMVFYAHYLQEALESPTIVVITDRNDLDDQLYGQFARCKDFLRQTPQHAESRKNLKELLANRQANGIIFTTMQKFEESNEALSERRNIIVMADEAHRGQYGLNEKVVVKQKDNGEVEAKTVIGTARIIRDTLPNATYIGFTGTPISTKDRSTREVFGDYIDIYDMTQAVEDGATRPVYYESRVIHLKLDENTLHLIDNEYDIMADNADPYVIEKSKKELGQMEAILGADQTINSLVNDILDHYENYRENILTGKAMIVAYSRPIAMKIYKRILELRPAWTEKIAVVMTQGNNDPEEWREIIGNKAHKDDMARKFKDNNSPLKIAIVVDMWLTGFDVPSLATMYVYKPMAGHNLMQAIARVNRVFKDKEGGLVVDYVGIAAALKQAMNDYTARDKKNYGDTDVSKAAYPKFLEKLSICRDLFHGFSYEKFMTGSDLDRAKLISGGVNFILGKSVAEYDLPDNEKTQNVFIKEALLLKQALSLCSSLVDEQTRMEAAFFESVRTMTVRLVSGGTGKKFTLPEVNERINELLKHSIKSEGVINLFSDVQTEFSLFDPKFLEEVANMKEKNLAVELLKKLIAEQVSVYRRTNIVKSEKFSEIIQSAMNRYLNGMLTNEEVIQELLKLAKDIAAAAAEGEKLGLTADELAFYDALTKPQAIKDFYEHDELIAITKELTDLLRKNQTIDWQKKESARAGMRRLVKRLLKKHKYPPEGMDDAVQTVMSQCEMWTDNVMTA
;
A
#
# COMPACT_ATOMS: atom_id res chain seq x y z
N THR A 1 -17.56 6.48 -51.09
CA THR A 1 -18.36 5.51 -50.29
C THR A 1 -17.47 4.99 -49.18
N LEU A 2 -17.87 5.13 -47.94
CA LEU A 2 -17.19 4.52 -46.81
C LEU A 2 -17.48 3.03 -46.79
N VAL A 3 -16.43 2.22 -46.64
CA VAL A 3 -16.54 0.76 -46.52
C VAL A 3 -16.11 0.43 -45.08
N TYR A 4 -16.98 -0.24 -44.39
CA TYR A 4 -16.68 -0.72 -43.06
C TYR A 4 -16.03 -2.09 -43.14
N LEU A 5 -14.82 -2.24 -42.59
CA LEU A 5 -14.11 -3.52 -42.56
C LEU A 5 -14.64 -4.44 -41.45
N VAL A 6 -15.14 -3.87 -40.37
CA VAL A 6 -15.71 -4.57 -39.19
C VAL A 6 -16.95 -3.86 -38.76
N ASP A 7 -18.05 -4.58 -38.49
CA ASP A 7 -19.27 -4.07 -37.90
C ASP A 7 -19.20 -4.25 -36.38
N PHE A 8 -18.81 -3.17 -35.66
CA PHE A 8 -18.73 -3.15 -34.22
C PHE A 8 -20.10 -2.98 -33.52
N LYS A 9 -21.14 -2.56 -34.25
CA LYS A 9 -22.47 -2.37 -33.68
C LYS A 9 -23.26 -3.67 -33.68
N ASN A 10 -23.06 -4.48 -34.67
CA ASN A 10 -23.69 -5.78 -34.79
C ASN A 10 -22.65 -6.89 -35.00
N PRO A 11 -22.06 -7.41 -33.88
CA PRO A 11 -21.02 -8.42 -33.92
C PRO A 11 -21.38 -9.66 -34.79
N ALA A 12 -22.64 -10.04 -34.83
CA ALA A 12 -23.13 -11.18 -35.56
C ALA A 12 -23.06 -11.02 -37.10
N SER A 13 -22.92 -9.76 -37.57
CA SER A 13 -22.76 -9.48 -39.01
C SER A 13 -21.35 -9.80 -39.54
N ASN A 14 -20.38 -10.02 -38.64
CA ASN A 14 -19.01 -10.29 -39.04
C ASN A 14 -18.78 -11.79 -39.21
N GLU A 15 -17.92 -12.14 -40.17
CA GLU A 15 -17.42 -13.49 -40.34
C GLU A 15 -16.20 -13.72 -39.43
N PHE A 16 -16.27 -14.72 -38.57
CA PHE A 16 -15.16 -15.13 -37.71
C PHE A 16 -14.63 -16.47 -38.18
N THR A 17 -13.39 -16.51 -38.67
CA THR A 17 -12.74 -17.71 -39.17
C THR A 17 -11.53 -18.04 -38.31
N VAL A 18 -11.37 -19.29 -37.91
CA VAL A 18 -10.19 -19.81 -37.23
C VAL A 18 -9.47 -20.75 -38.21
N ALA A 19 -8.21 -20.46 -38.47
CA ALA A 19 -7.37 -21.30 -39.31
C ALA A 19 -6.19 -21.83 -38.48
N ASN A 20 -5.95 -23.14 -38.58
CA ASN A 20 -4.79 -23.77 -37.99
C ASN A 20 -3.73 -24.06 -39.02
N GLN A 21 -2.47 -23.98 -38.68
CA GLN A 21 -1.31 -24.29 -39.54
C GLN A 21 -1.38 -23.58 -40.90
N TRP A 22 -1.86 -22.33 -40.93
CA TRP A 22 -1.93 -21.52 -42.13
C TRP A 22 -0.52 -21.20 -42.66
N THR A 23 -0.24 -21.61 -43.89
CA THR A 23 1.04 -21.34 -44.55
C THR A 23 1.08 -19.91 -45.08
N PHE A 24 2.07 -19.13 -44.63
CA PHE A 24 2.34 -17.79 -45.14
C PHE A 24 3.77 -17.72 -45.70
N ILE A 25 3.94 -17.15 -46.86
CA ILE A 25 5.23 -17.07 -47.56
C ILE A 25 5.54 -15.60 -47.83
N GLU A 26 6.64 -15.10 -47.26
CA GLU A 26 7.18 -13.77 -47.53
C GLU A 26 8.70 -13.87 -47.62
N ASN A 27 9.47 -13.51 -46.60
CA ASN A 27 10.91 -13.72 -46.61
C ASN A 27 11.27 -15.20 -46.35
N SER A 28 10.37 -15.93 -45.72
CA SER A 28 10.44 -17.38 -45.56
C SER A 28 9.01 -17.96 -45.46
N GLU A 29 8.91 -19.30 -45.58
CA GLU A 29 7.66 -20.00 -45.31
C GLU A 29 7.49 -20.22 -43.83
N LYS A 30 6.35 -19.75 -43.30
CA LYS A 30 5.97 -19.92 -41.90
C LYS A 30 4.56 -20.44 -41.76
N ARG A 31 4.31 -21.13 -40.63
CA ARG A 31 3.01 -21.70 -40.28
C ARG A 31 2.70 -21.43 -38.83
N PRO A 32 2.08 -20.28 -38.50
CA PRO A 32 1.55 -20.03 -37.17
C PRO A 32 0.53 -21.10 -36.77
N ASP A 33 0.50 -21.50 -35.52
CA ASP A 33 -0.34 -22.61 -35.06
C ASP A 33 -1.82 -22.30 -35.24
N VAL A 34 -2.28 -21.09 -34.79
CA VAL A 34 -3.67 -20.67 -34.97
C VAL A 34 -3.74 -19.19 -35.33
N ILE A 35 -4.60 -18.85 -36.27
CA ILE A 35 -4.90 -17.47 -36.67
C ILE A 35 -6.40 -17.25 -36.61
N LEU A 36 -6.82 -16.15 -35.97
CA LEU A 36 -8.21 -15.70 -35.99
C LEU A 36 -8.37 -14.56 -36.98
N PHE A 37 -9.26 -14.77 -37.91
CA PHE A 37 -9.67 -13.77 -38.92
C PHE A 37 -11.04 -13.21 -38.56
N VAL A 38 -11.19 -11.91 -38.76
CA VAL A 38 -12.49 -11.23 -38.75
C VAL A 38 -12.67 -10.58 -40.12
N ASN A 39 -13.68 -11.00 -40.89
CA ASN A 39 -13.94 -10.55 -42.25
C ASN A 39 -12.68 -10.65 -43.14
N GLY A 40 -11.90 -11.72 -42.98
CA GLY A 40 -10.66 -11.97 -43.72
C GLY A 40 -9.42 -11.24 -43.20
N LEU A 41 -9.54 -10.38 -42.18
CA LEU A 41 -8.38 -9.70 -41.55
C LEU A 41 -7.76 -10.58 -40.48
N PRO A 42 -6.45 -10.90 -40.52
CA PRO A 42 -5.76 -11.71 -39.50
C PRO A 42 -5.52 -10.88 -38.22
N LEU A 43 -6.50 -10.83 -37.34
CA LEU A 43 -6.43 -9.99 -36.14
C LEU A 43 -5.67 -10.62 -34.97
N VAL A 44 -5.65 -11.97 -34.89
CA VAL A 44 -4.99 -12.67 -33.78
C VAL A 44 -4.08 -13.74 -34.30
N ILE A 45 -2.88 -13.82 -33.79
CA ILE A 45 -1.92 -14.87 -34.01
C ILE A 45 -1.63 -15.55 -32.68
N VAL A 46 -1.84 -16.86 -32.66
CA VAL A 46 -1.64 -17.71 -31.48
C VAL A 46 -0.51 -18.69 -31.78
N GLU A 47 0.48 -18.72 -30.91
CA GLU A 47 1.54 -19.72 -30.96
C GLU A 47 1.42 -20.63 -29.74
N LEU A 48 1.41 -21.92 -29.97
CA LEU A 48 1.21 -22.96 -28.98
C LEU A 48 2.49 -23.77 -28.79
N LYS A 49 2.75 -24.16 -27.57
CA LYS A 49 3.83 -25.10 -27.23
C LYS A 49 3.28 -26.31 -26.50
N SER A 50 3.89 -27.45 -26.74
CA SER A 50 3.45 -28.70 -26.10
C SER A 50 3.85 -28.72 -24.63
N PRO A 51 2.90 -28.92 -23.69
CA PRO A 51 3.21 -29.02 -22.26
C PRO A 51 3.98 -30.30 -21.90
N SER A 52 4.13 -31.23 -22.86
CA SER A 52 4.82 -32.50 -22.63
C SER A 52 6.32 -32.45 -22.94
N ARG A 53 6.84 -31.36 -23.49
CA ARG A 53 8.26 -31.18 -23.80
C ARG A 53 8.92 -30.30 -22.75
N GLU A 54 9.90 -30.84 -22.03
CA GLU A 54 10.59 -30.14 -20.94
C GLU A 54 11.35 -28.87 -21.38
N GLU A 55 11.70 -28.76 -22.67
CA GLU A 55 12.48 -27.65 -23.22
C GLU A 55 11.63 -26.51 -23.81
N THR A 56 10.29 -26.62 -23.82
CA THR A 56 9.41 -25.65 -24.48
C THR A 56 8.30 -25.17 -23.53
N ASP A 57 8.32 -23.88 -23.23
CA ASP A 57 7.34 -23.17 -22.41
C ASP A 57 6.66 -22.03 -23.21
N ALA A 58 5.80 -21.28 -22.57
CA ALA A 58 5.17 -20.10 -23.17
C ALA A 58 6.19 -19.05 -23.64
N SER A 59 7.36 -18.95 -23.01
CA SER A 59 8.45 -18.07 -23.46
C SER A 59 9.02 -18.49 -24.81
N ALA A 60 9.04 -19.79 -25.11
CA ALA A 60 9.41 -20.28 -26.44
C ALA A 60 8.39 -19.86 -27.51
N ALA A 61 7.08 -19.83 -27.17
CA ALA A 61 6.05 -19.31 -28.05
C ALA A 61 6.24 -17.80 -28.31
N TYR A 62 6.59 -17.01 -27.28
CA TYR A 62 6.90 -15.60 -27.46
C TYR A 62 8.08 -15.39 -28.42
N ARG A 63 9.18 -16.12 -28.23
CA ARG A 63 10.33 -16.04 -29.15
C ARG A 63 9.94 -16.37 -30.57
N GLN A 64 9.08 -17.35 -30.76
CA GLN A 64 8.57 -17.72 -32.07
C GLN A 64 7.70 -16.62 -32.72
N LEU A 65 6.82 -15.98 -31.95
CA LEU A 65 6.05 -14.84 -32.44
C LEU A 65 6.97 -13.69 -32.88
N ARG A 66 8.05 -13.41 -32.13
CA ARG A 66 9.04 -12.40 -32.52
C ARG A 66 9.76 -12.77 -33.82
N ASN A 67 10.06 -14.05 -34.03
CA ASN A 67 10.64 -14.54 -35.28
C ASN A 67 9.68 -14.37 -36.45
N TYR A 68 8.37 -14.66 -36.28
CA TYR A 68 7.37 -14.40 -37.29
C TYR A 68 7.29 -12.93 -37.68
N MET A 69 7.32 -12.02 -36.71
CA MET A 69 7.30 -10.58 -36.96
C MET A 69 8.47 -10.11 -37.80
N TYR A 70 9.62 -10.80 -37.72
CA TYR A 70 10.81 -10.51 -38.53
C TYR A 70 10.70 -11.12 -39.92
N GLU A 71 10.24 -12.36 -40.03
CA GLU A 71 10.29 -13.15 -41.29
C GLU A 71 9.06 -12.98 -42.17
N ILE A 72 7.88 -12.72 -41.59
CA ILE A 72 6.62 -12.52 -42.30
C ILE A 72 5.89 -11.27 -41.81
N PRO A 73 6.53 -10.06 -41.83
CA PRO A 73 6.01 -8.85 -41.22
C PRO A 73 4.64 -8.41 -41.75
N SER A 74 4.34 -8.65 -43.03
CA SER A 74 3.06 -8.21 -43.60
C SER A 74 1.85 -8.92 -42.99
N MET A 75 2.02 -10.09 -42.38
CA MET A 75 0.98 -10.77 -41.63
C MET A 75 0.55 -10.03 -40.38
N PHE A 76 1.42 -9.19 -39.83
CA PHE A 76 1.18 -8.46 -38.61
C PHE A 76 0.62 -7.03 -38.82
N ILE A 77 0.43 -6.60 -40.05
CA ILE A 77 -0.10 -5.25 -40.37
C ILE A 77 -1.46 -5.01 -39.71
N TYR A 78 -2.34 -6.00 -39.71
CA TYR A 78 -3.67 -5.90 -39.08
C TYR A 78 -3.75 -6.55 -37.69
N ASN A 79 -2.64 -7.09 -37.17
CA ASN A 79 -2.65 -7.81 -35.92
C ASN A 79 -3.15 -6.93 -34.76
N ALA A 80 -4.18 -7.39 -34.06
CA ALA A 80 -4.71 -6.78 -32.87
C ALA A 80 -4.03 -7.36 -31.61
N VAL A 81 -3.93 -8.70 -31.55
CA VAL A 81 -3.47 -9.43 -30.37
C VAL A 81 -2.54 -10.57 -30.79
N CYS A 82 -1.45 -10.74 -30.08
CA CYS A 82 -0.60 -11.91 -30.10
C CYS A 82 -0.85 -12.77 -28.86
N VAL A 83 -0.92 -14.08 -29.00
CA VAL A 83 -1.13 -15.02 -27.89
C VAL A 83 0.01 -16.03 -27.85
N MET A 84 0.55 -16.25 -26.68
CA MET A 84 1.47 -17.33 -26.36
C MET A 84 0.83 -18.29 -25.37
N SER A 85 0.91 -19.59 -25.61
CA SER A 85 0.33 -20.59 -24.72
C SER A 85 1.10 -21.91 -24.74
N ASP A 86 1.17 -22.57 -23.58
CA ASP A 86 1.63 -23.94 -23.41
C ASP A 86 0.57 -24.84 -22.74
N LEU A 87 -0.69 -24.46 -22.83
CA LEU A 87 -1.87 -25.04 -22.18
C LEU A 87 -1.97 -24.70 -20.68
N THR A 88 -0.85 -24.67 -19.96
CA THR A 88 -0.84 -24.33 -18.53
C THR A 88 -0.80 -22.82 -18.31
N THR A 89 -0.12 -22.12 -19.18
CA THR A 89 0.01 -20.66 -19.20
C THR A 89 -0.45 -20.12 -20.54
N SER A 90 -1.44 -19.24 -20.54
CA SER A 90 -1.93 -18.55 -21.74
C SER A 90 -1.90 -17.05 -21.50
N LYS A 91 -1.18 -16.31 -22.35
CA LYS A 91 -1.00 -14.85 -22.20
C LYS A 91 -1.19 -14.12 -23.52
N ALA A 92 -1.75 -12.93 -23.45
CA ALA A 92 -1.97 -12.04 -24.58
C ALA A 92 -1.15 -10.76 -24.47
N GLY A 93 -0.71 -10.27 -25.60
CA GLY A 93 0.01 -9.00 -25.75
C GLY A 93 -0.13 -8.44 -27.14
N THR A 94 0.70 -7.46 -27.48
CA THR A 94 0.71 -6.83 -28.80
C THR A 94 2.07 -7.01 -29.49
N ILE A 95 2.14 -6.65 -30.74
CA ILE A 95 3.39 -6.69 -31.53
C ILE A 95 4.53 -5.86 -30.92
N THR A 96 4.23 -4.86 -30.09
CA THR A 96 5.22 -4.01 -29.42
C THR A 96 5.47 -4.39 -27.97
N SER A 97 4.72 -5.35 -27.41
CA SER A 97 4.86 -5.80 -26.03
C SER A 97 6.14 -6.61 -25.84
N GLY A 98 6.91 -6.31 -24.78
CA GLY A 98 7.88 -7.25 -24.23
C GLY A 98 7.17 -8.45 -23.60
N GLU A 99 7.89 -9.54 -23.39
CA GLU A 99 7.32 -10.75 -22.78
C GLU A 99 6.70 -10.47 -21.41
N ASP A 100 7.34 -9.63 -20.62
CA ASP A 100 6.91 -9.15 -19.30
C ASP A 100 5.58 -8.35 -19.31
N ARG A 101 5.10 -8.01 -20.52
CA ARG A 101 3.84 -7.29 -20.73
C ARG A 101 2.73 -8.16 -21.32
N PHE A 102 3.00 -9.42 -21.57
CA PHE A 102 1.97 -10.38 -21.89
C PHE A 102 1.25 -10.79 -20.61
N MET A 103 -0.07 -10.64 -20.61
CA MET A 103 -0.91 -10.87 -19.43
C MET A 103 -1.90 -12.01 -19.67
N GLU A 104 -2.19 -12.74 -18.60
CA GLU A 104 -3.29 -13.71 -18.59
C GLU A 104 -4.64 -13.00 -18.62
N TRP A 105 -5.67 -13.70 -19.10
CA TRP A 105 -7.07 -13.26 -19.00
C TRP A 105 -7.80 -14.21 -18.05
N LYS A 106 -7.99 -13.78 -16.79
CA LYS A 106 -8.35 -14.68 -15.69
C LYS A 106 -9.83 -14.78 -15.36
N THR A 107 -10.70 -14.16 -16.15
CA THR A 107 -12.14 -14.18 -15.89
C THR A 107 -12.95 -14.09 -17.16
N THR A 108 -14.13 -14.71 -17.16
CA THR A 108 -15.07 -14.63 -18.28
C THR A 108 -16.14 -13.54 -18.10
N ASP A 109 -16.35 -13.07 -16.87
CA ASP A 109 -17.45 -12.16 -16.50
C ASP A 109 -17.01 -10.95 -15.66
N GLY A 110 -15.72 -10.86 -15.28
CA GLY A 110 -15.19 -9.84 -14.40
C GLY A 110 -15.32 -10.14 -12.91
N SER A 111 -15.66 -11.38 -12.54
CA SER A 111 -15.64 -11.86 -11.17
C SER A 111 -14.24 -12.32 -10.78
N TYR A 112 -13.67 -11.75 -9.72
CA TYR A 112 -12.31 -12.06 -9.28
C TYR A 112 -12.23 -13.24 -8.30
N GLU A 113 -13.33 -13.70 -7.74
CA GLU A 113 -13.32 -14.78 -6.72
C GLU A 113 -12.89 -16.14 -7.31
N ASN A 114 -13.03 -16.32 -8.63
CA ASN A 114 -12.72 -17.55 -9.34
C ASN A 114 -11.42 -17.50 -10.15
N THR A 115 -10.57 -16.48 -9.95
CA THR A 115 -9.46 -16.17 -10.86
C THR A 115 -8.08 -16.62 -10.36
N GLN A 116 -7.99 -17.49 -9.35
CA GLN A 116 -6.69 -17.93 -8.80
C GLN A 116 -5.79 -18.57 -9.85
N HIS A 117 -6.37 -19.24 -10.85
CA HIS A 117 -5.62 -19.79 -11.98
C HIS A 117 -6.43 -19.60 -13.26
N ALA A 118 -5.89 -18.91 -14.25
CA ALA A 118 -6.45 -18.88 -15.59
C ALA A 118 -6.33 -20.27 -16.23
N SER A 119 -7.43 -20.99 -16.37
CA SER A 119 -7.45 -22.15 -17.23
C SER A 119 -7.33 -21.72 -18.69
N PHE A 120 -6.88 -22.61 -19.56
CA PHE A 120 -6.87 -22.40 -21.00
C PHE A 120 -8.26 -21.94 -21.49
N ASP A 121 -9.31 -22.61 -21.06
CA ASP A 121 -10.68 -22.27 -21.41
C ASP A 121 -11.10 -20.87 -20.92
N THR A 122 -10.79 -20.53 -19.66
CA THR A 122 -11.08 -19.20 -19.10
C THR A 122 -10.39 -18.10 -19.91
N PHE A 123 -9.14 -18.32 -20.30
CA PHE A 123 -8.39 -17.35 -21.11
C PHE A 123 -9.05 -17.12 -22.46
N PHE A 124 -9.32 -18.20 -23.22
CA PHE A 124 -9.84 -18.07 -24.58
C PHE A 124 -11.32 -17.62 -24.60
N VAL A 125 -12.16 -18.17 -23.74
CA VAL A 125 -13.56 -17.72 -23.61
C VAL A 125 -13.61 -16.29 -23.09
N GLY A 126 -12.76 -15.96 -22.12
CA GLY A 126 -12.72 -14.63 -21.51
C GLY A 126 -12.28 -13.54 -22.49
N LEU A 127 -11.25 -13.75 -23.28
CA LEU A 127 -10.71 -12.76 -24.21
C LEU A 127 -11.43 -12.75 -25.57
N PHE A 128 -11.80 -13.92 -26.10
CA PHE A 128 -12.24 -14.08 -27.50
C PHE A 128 -13.75 -14.35 -27.65
N GLU A 129 -14.58 -14.14 -26.60
CA GLU A 129 -16.02 -14.03 -26.83
C GLU A 129 -16.25 -12.91 -27.85
N LYS A 130 -17.02 -13.19 -28.89
CA LYS A 130 -17.07 -12.39 -30.13
C LYS A 130 -17.38 -10.91 -29.89
N THR A 131 -18.38 -10.64 -29.07
CA THR A 131 -18.79 -9.25 -28.74
C THR A 131 -17.71 -8.54 -27.95
N ARG A 132 -17.14 -9.22 -26.97
CA ARG A 132 -16.05 -8.69 -26.14
C ARG A 132 -14.80 -8.45 -26.95
N PHE A 133 -14.41 -9.40 -27.79
CA PHE A 133 -13.22 -9.27 -28.62
C PHE A 133 -13.33 -8.04 -29.55
N LEU A 134 -14.47 -7.82 -30.17
CA LEU A 134 -14.68 -6.64 -31.02
C LEU A 134 -14.69 -5.34 -30.18
N ASP A 135 -15.27 -5.36 -28.99
CA ASP A 135 -15.22 -4.23 -28.06
C ASP A 135 -13.77 -3.91 -27.63
N ILE A 136 -12.96 -4.96 -27.37
CA ILE A 136 -11.53 -4.80 -27.05
C ILE A 136 -10.79 -4.18 -28.23
N VAL A 137 -10.97 -4.68 -29.43
CA VAL A 137 -10.31 -4.17 -30.65
C VAL A 137 -10.66 -2.69 -30.86
N LYS A 138 -11.90 -2.32 -30.64
CA LYS A 138 -12.39 -0.95 -30.84
C LYS A 138 -11.95 0.02 -29.72
N ASN A 139 -12.08 -0.38 -28.46
CA ASN A 139 -12.08 0.54 -27.31
C ASN A 139 -10.96 0.28 -26.31
N PHE A 140 -10.22 -0.85 -26.41
CA PHE A 140 -9.25 -1.24 -25.40
C PHE A 140 -7.86 -1.61 -25.96
N ILE A 141 -7.61 -1.21 -27.20
CA ILE A 141 -6.29 -1.20 -27.82
C ILE A 141 -5.95 0.24 -28.18
N CYS A 142 -4.89 0.79 -27.59
CA CYS A 142 -4.46 2.14 -27.91
C CYS A 142 -3.02 2.19 -28.41
N PHE A 143 -2.71 3.23 -29.18
CA PHE A 143 -1.35 3.58 -29.55
C PHE A 143 -0.86 4.72 -28.66
N ASN A 144 0.25 4.45 -28.00
CA ASN A 144 0.95 5.42 -27.15
C ASN A 144 2.19 5.90 -27.90
N VAL A 145 2.23 7.18 -28.24
CA VAL A 145 3.32 7.78 -29.02
C VAL A 145 4.24 8.54 -28.07
N ASP A 146 5.48 8.06 -27.95
CA ASP A 146 6.52 8.69 -27.12
C ASP A 146 7.74 9.05 -28.00
N GLY A 147 7.81 10.31 -28.41
CA GLY A 147 8.80 10.77 -29.38
C GLY A 147 8.64 10.09 -30.73
N GLN A 148 9.66 9.33 -31.15
CA GLN A 148 9.63 8.55 -32.41
C GLN A 148 9.08 7.11 -32.23
N ASN A 149 8.85 6.69 -31.00
CA ASN A 149 8.41 5.33 -30.69
C ASN A 149 6.88 5.29 -30.54
N THR A 150 6.29 4.29 -31.16
CA THR A 150 4.86 4.00 -31.02
C THR A 150 4.69 2.63 -30.37
N PHE A 151 4.00 2.60 -29.26
CA PHE A 151 3.68 1.39 -28.52
C PHE A 151 2.20 1.09 -28.66
N LYS A 152 1.89 -0.11 -29.12
CA LYS A 152 0.53 -0.64 -29.14
C LYS A 152 0.25 -1.30 -27.80
N ILE A 153 -0.79 -0.88 -27.10
CA ILE A 153 -1.12 -1.31 -25.74
C ILE A 153 -2.49 -1.98 -25.74
N LEU A 154 -2.54 -3.21 -25.25
CA LEU A 154 -3.76 -3.96 -24.99
C LEU A 154 -4.12 -3.78 -23.50
N ALA A 155 -5.38 -3.47 -23.21
CA ALA A 155 -5.87 -3.44 -21.83
C ALA A 155 -5.84 -4.84 -21.20
N GLY A 156 -5.43 -4.93 -19.94
CA GLY A 156 -5.61 -6.14 -19.15
C GLY A 156 -7.09 -6.38 -18.80
N TYR A 157 -7.43 -7.62 -18.46
CA TYR A 157 -8.82 -7.99 -18.11
C TYR A 157 -9.40 -7.13 -16.98
N HIS A 158 -8.57 -6.85 -15.95
CA HIS A 158 -8.95 -5.98 -14.84
C HIS A 158 -9.31 -4.55 -15.29
N GLN A 159 -8.58 -4.02 -16.29
CA GLN A 159 -8.86 -2.70 -16.85
C GLN A 159 -10.15 -2.72 -17.68
N TYR A 160 -10.32 -3.76 -18.51
CA TYR A 160 -11.51 -3.92 -19.34
C TYR A 160 -12.79 -3.94 -18.51
N PHE A 161 -12.89 -4.85 -17.54
CA PHE A 161 -14.11 -5.03 -16.74
C PHE A 161 -14.35 -3.82 -15.81
N ALA A 162 -13.30 -3.27 -15.22
CA ALA A 162 -13.43 -2.10 -14.35
C ALA A 162 -13.91 -0.87 -15.13
N VAL A 163 -13.39 -0.62 -16.34
CA VAL A 163 -13.85 0.48 -17.20
C VAL A 163 -15.29 0.26 -17.62
N LYS A 164 -15.70 -0.96 -17.99
CA LYS A 164 -17.10 -1.27 -18.32
C LYS A 164 -18.04 -0.96 -17.16
N LYS A 165 -17.71 -1.40 -15.94
CA LYS A 165 -18.46 -1.09 -14.73
C LYS A 165 -18.52 0.43 -14.48
N ALA A 166 -17.38 1.14 -14.68
CA ALA A 166 -17.31 2.58 -14.51
C ALA A 166 -18.22 3.34 -15.50
N ILE A 167 -18.28 2.91 -16.74
CA ILE A 167 -19.17 3.48 -17.76
C ILE A 167 -20.64 3.32 -17.35
N GLU A 168 -21.05 2.12 -16.94
CA GLU A 168 -22.43 1.89 -16.51
C GLU A 168 -22.80 2.67 -15.25
N SER A 169 -21.88 2.73 -14.26
CA SER A 169 -22.07 3.55 -13.07
C SER A 169 -22.22 5.03 -13.41
N THR A 170 -21.38 5.54 -14.32
CA THR A 170 -21.42 6.95 -14.76
C THR A 170 -22.70 7.26 -15.52
N LYS A 171 -23.15 6.41 -16.43
CA LYS A 171 -24.44 6.58 -17.10
C LYS A 171 -25.59 6.71 -16.11
N HIS A 172 -25.60 5.84 -15.10
CA HIS A 172 -26.62 5.91 -14.04
C HIS A 172 -26.50 7.24 -13.25
N ALA A 173 -25.28 7.62 -12.89
CA ALA A 173 -25.02 8.84 -12.11
C ALA A 173 -25.41 10.13 -12.85
N THR A 174 -25.28 10.19 -14.18
CA THR A 174 -25.66 11.39 -14.97
C THR A 174 -27.16 11.70 -14.90
N VAL A 175 -28.00 10.72 -14.60
CA VAL A 175 -29.45 10.86 -14.48
C VAL A 175 -29.95 10.81 -13.04
N THR A 176 -29.07 10.59 -12.07
CA THR A 176 -29.40 10.51 -10.64
C THR A 176 -28.71 11.61 -9.82
N ASP A 177 -27.73 11.25 -9.01
CA ASP A 177 -27.11 12.11 -7.99
C ASP A 177 -25.72 12.67 -8.39
N GLY A 178 -25.24 12.36 -9.58
CA GLY A 178 -23.93 12.77 -10.06
C GLY A 178 -22.76 12.05 -9.39
N LYS A 179 -22.99 10.92 -8.71
CA LYS A 179 -21.95 10.13 -8.03
C LYS A 179 -21.61 8.90 -8.87
N GLY A 180 -20.57 9.02 -9.70
CA GLY A 180 -20.12 7.96 -10.61
C GLY A 180 -19.41 6.80 -9.94
N GLY A 181 -19.00 6.95 -8.66
CA GLY A 181 -18.34 5.92 -7.86
C GLY A 181 -16.83 6.09 -7.76
N VAL A 182 -16.17 5.12 -7.10
CA VAL A 182 -14.74 5.07 -6.88
C VAL A 182 -14.11 3.88 -7.58
N PHE A 183 -13.15 4.16 -8.45
CA PHE A 183 -12.33 3.19 -9.17
C PHE A 183 -11.04 2.98 -8.37
N TRP A 184 -10.96 1.87 -7.64
CA TRP A 184 -9.79 1.56 -6.83
C TRP A 184 -8.96 0.46 -7.47
N HIS A 185 -7.85 0.84 -8.06
CA HIS A 185 -6.82 -0.06 -8.55
C HIS A 185 -5.47 0.29 -7.93
N THR A 186 -4.76 -0.71 -7.40
CA THR A 186 -3.48 -0.50 -6.73
C THR A 186 -2.48 0.25 -7.59
N GLN A 187 -1.51 0.89 -6.97
CA GLN A 187 -0.47 1.60 -7.73
C GLN A 187 0.37 0.59 -8.54
N GLY A 188 0.59 0.93 -9.80
CA GLY A 188 1.32 0.05 -10.72
C GLY A 188 0.44 -0.80 -11.63
N SER A 189 -0.84 -0.92 -11.35
CA SER A 189 -1.82 -1.68 -12.16
C SER A 189 -2.19 -1.05 -13.50
N GLY A 190 -1.64 0.11 -13.87
CA GLY A 190 -1.98 0.81 -15.10
C GLY A 190 -3.19 1.75 -15.00
N LYS A 191 -3.52 2.26 -13.82
CA LYS A 191 -4.65 3.18 -13.56
C LYS A 191 -4.75 4.34 -14.55
N SER A 192 -3.62 5.00 -14.89
CA SER A 192 -3.61 6.11 -15.86
C SER A 192 -4.07 5.69 -17.26
N LEU A 193 -3.76 4.46 -17.68
CA LEU A 193 -4.27 3.89 -18.92
C LEU A 193 -5.76 3.54 -18.81
N SER A 194 -6.21 3.02 -17.66
CA SER A 194 -7.64 2.81 -17.41
C SER A 194 -8.43 4.12 -17.53
N MET A 195 -7.87 5.24 -17.05
CA MET A 195 -8.48 6.57 -17.22
C MET A 195 -8.53 6.99 -18.70
N VAL A 196 -7.52 6.67 -19.51
CA VAL A 196 -7.52 6.92 -20.96
C VAL A 196 -8.58 6.07 -21.66
N PHE A 197 -8.68 4.76 -21.37
CA PHE A 197 -9.71 3.89 -21.92
C PHE A 197 -11.11 4.35 -21.50
N TYR A 198 -11.28 4.73 -20.26
CA TYR A 198 -12.54 5.25 -19.76
C TYR A 198 -12.94 6.56 -20.46
N ALA A 199 -12.00 7.51 -20.59
CA ALA A 199 -12.25 8.78 -21.30
C ALA A 199 -12.61 8.55 -22.78
N HIS A 200 -11.93 7.60 -23.44
CA HIS A 200 -12.27 7.22 -24.83
C HIS A 200 -13.69 6.63 -24.95
N TYR A 201 -14.01 5.68 -24.06
CA TYR A 201 -15.30 4.99 -24.10
C TYR A 201 -16.47 5.94 -23.77
N LEU A 202 -16.26 6.92 -22.87
CA LEU A 202 -17.27 7.93 -22.52
C LEU A 202 -17.74 8.75 -23.72
N GLN A 203 -16.87 9.01 -24.70
CA GLN A 203 -17.21 9.81 -25.86
C GLN A 203 -18.34 9.18 -26.68
N GLU A 204 -18.33 7.86 -26.81
CA GLU A 204 -19.43 7.15 -27.48
C GLU A 204 -20.61 6.91 -26.54
N ALA A 205 -20.35 6.56 -25.27
CA ALA A 205 -21.35 6.15 -24.31
C ALA A 205 -22.27 7.31 -23.84
N LEU A 206 -21.78 8.56 -23.86
CA LEU A 206 -22.46 9.76 -23.37
C LEU A 206 -22.44 10.92 -24.39
N GLU A 207 -22.39 10.62 -25.68
CA GLU A 207 -22.45 11.60 -26.77
C GLU A 207 -21.43 12.73 -26.63
N SER A 208 -20.17 12.36 -26.37
CA SER A 208 -19.03 13.27 -26.25
C SER A 208 -19.15 14.30 -25.12
N PRO A 209 -19.20 13.89 -23.85
CA PRO A 209 -19.21 14.80 -22.71
C PRO A 209 -17.90 15.60 -22.63
N THR A 210 -17.92 16.73 -21.92
CA THR A 210 -16.70 17.41 -21.51
C THR A 210 -16.11 16.72 -20.30
N ILE A 211 -14.86 16.31 -20.38
CA ILE A 211 -14.15 15.63 -19.29
C ILE A 211 -13.24 16.64 -18.59
N VAL A 212 -13.38 16.79 -17.28
CA VAL A 212 -12.50 17.59 -16.43
C VAL A 212 -11.69 16.66 -15.55
N VAL A 213 -10.39 16.60 -15.78
CA VAL A 213 -9.46 15.78 -14.98
C VAL A 213 -8.86 16.66 -13.89
N ILE A 214 -9.11 16.29 -12.63
CA ILE A 214 -8.60 17.01 -11.46
C ILE A 214 -7.47 16.22 -10.83
N THR A 215 -6.34 16.90 -10.63
CA THR A 215 -5.15 16.36 -9.96
C THR A 215 -4.83 17.16 -8.69
N ASP A 216 -4.13 16.54 -7.75
CA ASP A 216 -3.78 17.16 -6.46
C ASP A 216 -2.58 18.12 -6.59
N ARG A 217 -1.60 17.78 -7.42
CA ARG A 217 -0.33 18.52 -7.56
C ARG A 217 0.05 18.70 -9.02
N ASN A 218 0.76 19.79 -9.28
CA ASN A 218 1.23 20.11 -10.64
C ASN A 218 2.14 19.00 -11.22
N ASP A 219 3.01 18.39 -10.42
CA ASP A 219 3.91 17.31 -10.90
C ASP A 219 3.13 16.06 -11.33
N LEU A 220 2.04 15.71 -10.62
CA LEU A 220 1.14 14.62 -10.98
C LEU A 220 0.28 14.97 -12.19
N ASP A 221 -0.10 16.23 -12.29
CA ASP A 221 -0.83 16.79 -13.43
C ASP A 221 -0.02 16.63 -14.72
N ASP A 222 1.24 17.03 -14.72
CA ASP A 222 2.16 16.90 -15.87
C ASP A 222 2.32 15.43 -16.31
N GLN A 223 2.40 14.48 -15.37
CA GLN A 223 2.58 13.05 -15.68
C GLN A 223 1.32 12.43 -16.28
N LEU A 224 0.17 12.66 -15.66
CA LEU A 224 -1.11 12.12 -16.14
C LEU A 224 -1.52 12.77 -17.47
N TYR A 225 -1.34 14.08 -17.58
CA TYR A 225 -1.52 14.83 -18.84
C TYR A 225 -0.65 14.26 -19.95
N GLY A 226 0.65 14.02 -19.67
CA GLY A 226 1.58 13.42 -20.62
C GLY A 226 1.10 12.04 -21.12
N GLN A 227 0.49 11.23 -20.23
CA GLN A 227 -0.09 9.95 -20.63
C GLN A 227 -1.26 10.13 -21.61
N PHE A 228 -2.17 11.06 -21.33
CA PHE A 228 -3.31 11.39 -22.21
C PHE A 228 -2.82 11.99 -23.53
N ALA A 229 -1.84 12.88 -23.50
CA ALA A 229 -1.28 13.51 -24.70
C ALA A 229 -0.62 12.49 -25.65
N ARG A 230 0.08 11.49 -25.10
CA ARG A 230 0.65 10.39 -25.91
C ARG A 230 -0.41 9.50 -26.55
N CYS A 231 -1.63 9.47 -26.02
CA CYS A 231 -2.77 8.70 -26.53
C CYS A 231 -3.78 9.58 -27.30
N LYS A 232 -3.40 10.80 -27.73
CA LYS A 232 -4.31 11.79 -28.37
C LYS A 232 -5.04 11.24 -29.59
N ASP A 233 -4.39 10.41 -30.38
CA ASP A 233 -4.98 9.84 -31.60
C ASP A 233 -6.07 8.82 -31.25
N PHE A 234 -5.88 8.03 -30.20
CA PHE A 234 -6.89 7.14 -29.65
C PHE A 234 -8.06 7.93 -29.03
N LEU A 235 -7.77 9.01 -28.28
CA LEU A 235 -8.78 9.91 -27.71
C LEU A 235 -9.46 10.80 -28.77
N ARG A 236 -8.92 10.87 -29.99
CA ARG A 236 -9.37 11.72 -31.09
C ARG A 236 -9.45 13.19 -30.72
N GLN A 237 -8.66 13.62 -29.76
CA GLN A 237 -8.59 15.01 -29.28
C GLN A 237 -7.31 15.23 -28.48
N THR A 238 -6.84 16.48 -28.45
CA THR A 238 -5.69 16.90 -27.66
C THR A 238 -6.18 17.39 -26.31
N PRO A 239 -5.70 16.84 -25.18
CA PRO A 239 -6.00 17.37 -23.86
C PRO A 239 -5.51 18.83 -23.72
N GLN A 240 -6.20 19.60 -22.89
CA GLN A 240 -5.88 21.01 -22.64
C GLN A 240 -5.62 21.21 -21.15
N HIS A 241 -4.64 22.06 -20.80
CA HIS A 241 -4.42 22.51 -19.45
C HIS A 241 -5.17 23.81 -19.17
N ALA A 242 -5.86 23.88 -18.04
CA ALA A 242 -6.37 25.14 -17.53
C ALA A 242 -5.26 25.83 -16.71
N GLU A 243 -4.81 26.98 -17.15
CA GLU A 243 -3.72 27.73 -16.49
C GLU A 243 -4.19 28.47 -15.23
N SER A 244 -5.46 28.90 -15.23
CA SER A 244 -6.10 29.64 -14.13
C SER A 244 -7.59 29.30 -14.04
N ARG A 245 -8.26 29.73 -12.94
CA ARG A 245 -9.73 29.61 -12.80
C ARG A 245 -10.46 30.32 -13.94
N LYS A 246 -10.01 31.52 -14.33
CA LYS A 246 -10.59 32.26 -15.45
C LYS A 246 -10.47 31.49 -16.75
N ASN A 247 -9.30 30.93 -17.04
CA ASN A 247 -9.06 30.11 -18.21
C ASN A 247 -9.91 28.81 -18.17
N LEU A 248 -10.07 28.16 -17.01
CA LEU A 248 -10.96 27.03 -16.85
C LEU A 248 -12.42 27.39 -17.18
N LYS A 249 -12.90 28.56 -16.71
CA LYS A 249 -14.25 29.07 -17.02
C LYS A 249 -14.41 29.30 -18.53
N GLU A 250 -13.44 29.92 -19.18
CA GLU A 250 -13.41 30.14 -20.64
C GLU A 250 -13.42 28.84 -21.43
N LEU A 251 -12.58 27.84 -21.03
CA LEU A 251 -12.52 26.53 -21.66
C LEU A 251 -13.84 25.76 -21.55
N LEU A 252 -14.56 25.92 -20.44
CA LEU A 252 -15.88 25.31 -20.23
C LEU A 252 -17.00 26.06 -20.98
N ALA A 253 -16.94 27.39 -21.01
CA ALA A 253 -17.97 28.24 -21.65
C ALA A 253 -17.92 28.20 -23.19
N ASN A 254 -16.69 28.09 -23.76
CA ASN A 254 -16.48 28.14 -25.21
C ASN A 254 -16.81 26.82 -25.93
N ARG A 255 -17.37 25.82 -25.22
CA ARG A 255 -17.76 24.53 -25.79
C ARG A 255 -19.09 24.04 -25.23
N GLN A 256 -19.87 23.40 -26.07
CA GLN A 256 -21.13 22.79 -25.66
C GLN A 256 -20.98 21.30 -25.33
N ALA A 257 -20.02 20.64 -25.92
CA ALA A 257 -19.70 19.22 -25.73
C ALA A 257 -18.23 18.96 -26.04
N ASN A 258 -17.78 17.72 -25.74
CA ASN A 258 -16.43 17.24 -26.01
C ASN A 258 -15.34 18.01 -25.21
N GLY A 259 -14.10 17.57 -25.29
CA GLY A 259 -12.94 18.19 -24.67
C GLY A 259 -12.50 17.49 -23.40
N ILE A 260 -11.17 17.39 -23.26
CA ILE A 260 -10.51 16.89 -22.04
C ILE A 260 -9.70 18.04 -21.46
N ILE A 261 -10.04 18.49 -20.26
CA ILE A 261 -9.45 19.65 -19.61
C ILE A 261 -8.78 19.17 -18.32
N PHE A 262 -7.48 19.40 -18.20
CA PHE A 262 -6.71 19.15 -17.00
C PHE A 262 -6.67 20.39 -16.11
N THR A 263 -6.81 20.18 -14.81
CA THR A 263 -6.78 21.25 -13.82
C THR A 263 -6.38 20.73 -12.44
N THR A 264 -5.88 21.63 -11.60
CA THR A 264 -5.59 21.30 -10.19
C THR A 264 -6.67 21.82 -9.27
N MET A 265 -6.80 21.21 -8.09
CA MET A 265 -7.80 21.58 -7.08
C MET A 265 -7.75 23.05 -6.68
N GLN A 266 -6.56 23.63 -6.58
CA GLN A 266 -6.35 25.02 -6.15
C GLN A 266 -7.10 26.02 -7.02
N LYS A 267 -7.31 25.68 -8.29
CA LYS A 267 -8.02 26.56 -9.24
C LYS A 267 -9.55 26.65 -8.99
N PHE A 268 -10.07 25.81 -8.10
CA PHE A 268 -11.47 25.86 -7.65
C PHE A 268 -11.67 26.73 -6.40
N GLU A 269 -10.64 26.90 -5.57
CA GLU A 269 -10.73 27.53 -4.25
C GLU A 269 -10.83 29.06 -4.28
N GLU A 270 -10.63 29.71 -5.42
CA GLU A 270 -10.56 31.17 -5.53
C GLU A 270 -11.93 31.89 -5.41
N SER A 271 -13.05 31.19 -5.61
CA SER A 271 -14.41 31.77 -5.55
C SER A 271 -15.47 30.66 -5.55
N ASN A 272 -16.60 30.91 -4.90
CA ASN A 272 -17.74 29.98 -4.83
C ASN A 272 -18.72 30.15 -6.02
N GLU A 273 -18.40 30.96 -7.02
CA GLU A 273 -19.25 31.08 -8.21
C GLU A 273 -19.21 29.84 -9.08
N ALA A 274 -20.36 29.41 -9.60
CA ALA A 274 -20.45 28.30 -10.55
C ALA A 274 -19.62 28.59 -11.81
N LEU A 275 -18.75 27.63 -12.17
CA LEU A 275 -17.97 27.67 -13.41
C LEU A 275 -18.82 27.25 -14.61
N SER A 276 -19.76 26.33 -14.40
CA SER A 276 -20.69 25.84 -15.41
C SER A 276 -21.85 25.09 -14.75
N GLU A 277 -23.05 25.30 -15.27
CA GLU A 277 -24.27 24.56 -14.87
C GLU A 277 -24.59 23.39 -15.81
N ARG A 278 -23.71 23.08 -16.73
CA ARG A 278 -23.89 22.00 -17.70
C ARG A 278 -23.91 20.63 -17.02
N ARG A 279 -24.79 19.74 -17.50
CA ARG A 279 -24.93 18.37 -17.03
C ARG A 279 -24.00 17.38 -17.76
N ASN A 280 -23.55 17.71 -18.97
CA ASN A 280 -22.67 16.86 -19.76
C ASN A 280 -21.18 17.10 -19.44
N ILE A 281 -20.87 17.27 -18.16
CA ILE A 281 -19.50 17.38 -17.64
C ILE A 281 -19.25 16.18 -16.74
N ILE A 282 -18.17 15.45 -17.03
CA ILE A 282 -17.68 14.34 -16.20
C ILE A 282 -16.38 14.78 -15.53
N VAL A 283 -16.36 14.78 -14.21
CA VAL A 283 -15.20 15.12 -13.41
C VAL A 283 -14.49 13.84 -13.00
N MET A 284 -13.27 13.65 -13.47
CA MET A 284 -12.38 12.54 -13.11
C MET A 284 -11.37 13.05 -12.09
N ALA A 285 -11.49 12.64 -10.84
CA ALA A 285 -10.54 13.02 -9.78
C ALA A 285 -9.47 11.92 -9.60
N ASP A 286 -8.20 12.25 -9.86
CA ASP A 286 -7.10 11.35 -9.54
C ASP A 286 -6.73 11.48 -8.05
N GLU A 287 -6.24 10.38 -7.46
CA GLU A 287 -5.92 10.26 -6.02
C GLU A 287 -7.07 10.72 -5.11
N ALA A 288 -8.29 10.28 -5.43
CA ALA A 288 -9.54 10.69 -4.80
C ALA A 288 -9.61 10.50 -3.26
N HIS A 289 -8.69 9.69 -2.68
CA HIS A 289 -8.59 9.42 -1.24
C HIS A 289 -7.93 10.54 -0.42
N ARG A 290 -7.27 11.51 -1.06
CA ARG A 290 -6.58 12.56 -0.32
C ARG A 290 -7.57 13.45 0.42
N GLY A 291 -7.34 13.69 1.72
CA GLY A 291 -8.25 14.35 2.68
C GLY A 291 -8.64 15.80 2.35
N GLN A 292 -8.31 16.28 1.16
CA GLN A 292 -8.77 17.56 0.61
C GLN A 292 -10.19 17.47 0.08
N TYR A 293 -10.75 16.25 -0.09
CA TYR A 293 -12.11 16.02 -0.56
C TYR A 293 -13.14 15.97 0.60
N GLY A 294 -13.00 16.83 1.61
CA GLY A 294 -13.99 16.94 2.68
C GLY A 294 -15.24 17.75 2.25
N LEU A 295 -16.44 17.25 2.59
CA LEU A 295 -17.69 18.02 2.49
C LEU A 295 -17.94 18.86 3.74
N ASN A 296 -17.18 18.68 4.80
CA ASN A 296 -17.41 19.24 6.11
C ASN A 296 -16.94 20.70 6.21
N GLU A 297 -17.75 21.53 6.83
CA GLU A 297 -17.36 22.86 7.27
C GLU A 297 -16.61 22.74 8.61
N LYS A 298 -15.46 23.41 8.69
CA LYS A 298 -14.68 23.54 9.94
C LYS A 298 -14.66 25.01 10.33
N VAL A 299 -15.03 25.30 11.55
CA VAL A 299 -14.84 26.64 12.11
C VAL A 299 -13.42 26.74 12.65
N VAL A 300 -12.58 27.55 12.03
CA VAL A 300 -11.23 27.85 12.49
C VAL A 300 -11.24 29.19 13.21
N VAL A 301 -10.91 29.17 14.49
CA VAL A 301 -10.81 30.38 15.31
C VAL A 301 -9.37 30.90 15.27
N LYS A 302 -9.16 32.11 14.78
CA LYS A 302 -7.85 32.80 14.82
C LYS A 302 -7.95 34.00 15.72
N GLN A 303 -6.97 34.17 16.59
CA GLN A 303 -6.80 35.39 17.38
C GLN A 303 -5.86 36.33 16.61
N LYS A 304 -6.31 37.56 16.34
CA LYS A 304 -5.48 38.63 15.76
C LYS A 304 -4.52 39.18 16.81
N ASP A 305 -3.45 39.79 16.36
CA ASP A 305 -2.42 40.41 17.23
C ASP A 305 -2.99 41.52 18.16
N ASN A 306 -4.19 42.04 17.84
CA ASN A 306 -4.93 43.03 18.61
C ASN A 306 -5.86 42.41 19.69
N GLY A 307 -5.83 41.08 19.88
CA GLY A 307 -6.65 40.37 20.87
C GLY A 307 -8.07 40.03 20.41
N GLU A 308 -8.49 40.45 19.21
CA GLU A 308 -9.80 40.08 18.66
C GLU A 308 -9.81 38.64 18.16
N VAL A 309 -10.90 37.94 18.45
CA VAL A 309 -11.12 36.56 18.01
C VAL A 309 -11.96 36.58 16.73
N GLU A 310 -11.40 36.09 15.64
CA GLU A 310 -12.09 35.91 14.37
C GLU A 310 -12.37 34.41 14.15
N ALA A 311 -13.64 34.07 14.00
CA ALA A 311 -14.05 32.73 13.60
C ALA A 311 -14.27 32.72 12.08
N LYS A 312 -13.54 31.87 11.38
CA LYS A 312 -13.69 31.69 9.95
C LYS A 312 -14.14 30.26 9.66
N THR A 313 -15.23 30.13 8.94
CA THR A 313 -15.69 28.85 8.40
C THR A 313 -14.82 28.47 7.20
N VAL A 314 -14.15 27.34 7.27
CA VAL A 314 -13.37 26.76 6.17
C VAL A 314 -14.20 25.62 5.58
N ILE A 315 -14.59 25.78 4.33
CA ILE A 315 -15.37 24.81 3.57
C ILE A 315 -14.41 23.80 2.95
N GLY A 316 -14.73 22.50 3.00
CA GLY A 316 -13.92 21.46 2.38
C GLY A 316 -13.88 21.59 0.85
N THR A 317 -12.73 21.31 0.25
CA THR A 317 -12.46 21.51 -1.18
C THR A 317 -13.43 20.72 -2.08
N ALA A 318 -13.84 19.51 -1.66
CA ALA A 318 -14.82 18.72 -2.43
C ALA A 318 -16.18 19.41 -2.55
N ARG A 319 -16.61 20.12 -1.51
CA ARG A 319 -17.83 20.91 -1.55
C ARG A 319 -17.68 22.08 -2.50
N ILE A 320 -16.55 22.78 -2.46
CA ILE A 320 -16.25 23.90 -3.37
C ILE A 320 -16.29 23.42 -4.83
N ILE A 321 -15.69 22.27 -5.13
CA ILE A 321 -15.69 21.71 -6.48
C ILE A 321 -17.12 21.36 -6.91
N ARG A 322 -17.93 20.75 -6.04
CA ARG A 322 -19.34 20.45 -6.33
C ARG A 322 -20.19 21.71 -6.50
N ASP A 323 -19.99 22.72 -5.68
CA ASP A 323 -20.71 23.99 -5.78
C ASP A 323 -20.37 24.75 -7.07
N THR A 324 -19.12 24.59 -7.56
CA THR A 324 -18.68 25.24 -8.82
C THR A 324 -19.07 24.49 -10.09
N LEU A 325 -19.33 23.18 -10.01
CA LEU A 325 -19.85 22.34 -11.10
C LEU A 325 -21.05 21.52 -10.58
N PRO A 326 -22.18 22.17 -10.23
CA PRO A 326 -23.24 21.53 -9.42
C PRO A 326 -23.95 20.37 -10.13
N ASN A 327 -23.99 20.38 -11.46
CA ASN A 327 -24.67 19.36 -12.26
C ASN A 327 -23.74 18.35 -12.91
N ALA A 328 -22.43 18.41 -12.63
CA ALA A 328 -21.45 17.48 -13.18
C ALA A 328 -21.53 16.10 -12.48
N THR A 329 -21.10 15.08 -13.19
CA THR A 329 -20.94 13.73 -12.63
C THR A 329 -19.49 13.53 -12.20
N TYR A 330 -19.28 12.98 -11.01
CA TYR A 330 -17.98 12.84 -10.36
C TYR A 330 -17.59 11.38 -10.23
N ILE A 331 -16.42 11.02 -10.71
CA ILE A 331 -15.82 9.71 -10.53
C ILE A 331 -14.42 9.85 -9.92
N GLY A 332 -14.13 9.07 -8.88
CA GLY A 332 -12.83 9.06 -8.20
C GLY A 332 -11.95 7.90 -8.65
N PHE A 333 -10.68 8.18 -8.97
CA PHE A 333 -9.67 7.18 -9.23
C PHE A 333 -8.64 7.19 -8.09
N THR A 334 -8.30 6.03 -7.56
CA THR A 334 -7.33 5.94 -6.46
C THR A 334 -6.52 4.67 -6.52
N GLY A 335 -5.24 4.77 -6.12
CA GLY A 335 -4.36 3.61 -5.92
C GLY A 335 -4.41 3.05 -4.51
N THR A 336 -5.17 3.65 -3.62
CA THR A 336 -5.19 3.34 -2.20
C THR A 336 -6.60 3.18 -1.67
N PRO A 337 -6.84 2.23 -0.74
CA PRO A 337 -8.17 2.07 -0.19
C PRO A 337 -8.55 3.31 0.63
N ILE A 338 -9.82 3.61 0.59
CA ILE A 338 -10.40 4.59 1.48
C ILE A 338 -10.51 3.92 2.84
N SER A 339 -9.79 4.46 3.83
CA SER A 339 -9.94 3.96 5.20
C SER A 339 -11.38 4.16 5.66
N THR A 340 -11.86 3.30 6.57
CA THR A 340 -13.18 3.43 7.19
C THR A 340 -13.39 4.76 7.90
N LYS A 341 -12.30 5.52 8.12
CA LYS A 341 -12.31 6.88 8.68
C LYS A 341 -12.64 7.95 7.63
N ASP A 342 -12.53 7.66 6.33
CA ASP A 342 -12.73 8.65 5.27
C ASP A 342 -14.06 8.42 4.55
N ARG A 343 -15.16 8.62 5.28
CA ARG A 343 -16.52 8.66 4.71
C ARG A 343 -16.64 9.74 3.62
N SER A 344 -15.82 10.76 3.67
CA SER A 344 -15.91 11.91 2.77
C SER A 344 -15.75 11.53 1.30
N THR A 345 -14.90 10.60 0.95
CA THR A 345 -14.71 10.20 -0.46
C THR A 345 -15.93 9.46 -1.02
N ARG A 346 -16.56 8.58 -0.21
CA ARG A 346 -17.80 7.91 -0.62
C ARG A 346 -18.97 8.89 -0.69
N GLU A 347 -19.02 9.88 0.18
CA GLU A 347 -20.04 10.94 0.16
C GLU A 347 -19.92 11.79 -1.12
N VAL A 348 -18.70 11.99 -1.61
CA VAL A 348 -18.44 12.79 -2.83
C VAL A 348 -18.66 12.00 -4.10
N PHE A 349 -18.09 10.81 -4.19
CA PHE A 349 -17.98 10.05 -5.45
C PHE A 349 -18.97 8.88 -5.53
N GLY A 350 -19.49 8.38 -4.41
CA GLY A 350 -20.28 7.15 -4.33
C GLY A 350 -19.46 5.93 -3.93
N ASP A 351 -20.07 4.74 -4.05
CA ASP A 351 -19.46 3.47 -3.67
C ASP A 351 -18.33 3.01 -4.60
N TYR A 352 -17.62 1.95 -4.21
CA TYR A 352 -16.61 1.35 -5.06
C TYR A 352 -17.23 0.72 -6.31
N ILE A 353 -16.70 1.08 -7.47
CA ILE A 353 -17.07 0.50 -8.76
C ILE A 353 -16.35 -0.83 -8.95
N ASP A 354 -15.05 -0.81 -8.69
CA ASP A 354 -14.16 -1.95 -8.87
C ASP A 354 -12.98 -1.86 -7.93
N ILE A 355 -12.47 -3.03 -7.52
CA ILE A 355 -11.34 -3.16 -6.60
C ILE A 355 -10.34 -4.13 -7.23
N TYR A 356 -9.16 -3.62 -7.53
CA TYR A 356 -8.00 -4.40 -7.93
C TYR A 356 -6.86 -4.17 -6.96
N ASP A 357 -6.74 -5.05 -5.98
CA ASP A 357 -5.84 -4.89 -4.85
C ASP A 357 -4.39 -5.28 -5.17
N MET A 358 -3.48 -5.10 -4.21
CA MET A 358 -2.06 -5.36 -4.40
C MET A 358 -1.76 -6.85 -4.53
N THR A 359 -2.48 -7.71 -3.82
CA THR A 359 -2.31 -9.17 -3.89
C THR A 359 -2.65 -9.66 -5.28
N GLN A 360 -3.81 -9.27 -5.80
CA GLN A 360 -4.23 -9.65 -7.14
C GLN A 360 -3.28 -9.10 -8.21
N ALA A 361 -2.79 -7.87 -8.06
CA ALA A 361 -1.83 -7.29 -8.98
C ALA A 361 -0.48 -8.03 -9.01
N VAL A 362 -0.05 -8.60 -7.89
CA VAL A 362 1.15 -9.46 -7.81
C VAL A 362 0.87 -10.83 -8.43
N GLU A 363 -0.25 -11.45 -8.13
CA GLU A 363 -0.68 -12.74 -8.71
C GLU A 363 -0.82 -12.66 -10.25
N ASP A 364 -1.23 -11.50 -10.76
CA ASP A 364 -1.36 -11.26 -12.19
C ASP A 364 -0.03 -10.86 -12.87
N GLY A 365 1.02 -10.66 -12.08
CA GLY A 365 2.30 -10.15 -12.59
C GLY A 365 2.25 -8.67 -13.06
N ALA A 366 1.16 -7.96 -12.76
CA ALA A 366 1.05 -6.52 -13.05
C ALA A 366 1.95 -5.67 -12.15
N THR A 367 2.26 -6.17 -10.95
CA THR A 367 3.26 -5.65 -10.03
C THR A 367 4.15 -6.76 -9.50
N ARG A 368 5.26 -6.40 -8.85
CA ARG A 368 6.18 -7.35 -8.23
C ARG A 368 5.98 -7.37 -6.72
N PRO A 369 6.25 -8.50 -6.04
CA PRO A 369 6.22 -8.58 -4.58
C PRO A 369 7.22 -7.60 -3.96
N VAL A 370 6.94 -7.21 -2.72
CA VAL A 370 7.84 -6.37 -1.92
C VAL A 370 8.37 -7.18 -0.76
N TYR A 371 9.68 -7.28 -0.68
CA TYR A 371 10.41 -7.88 0.43
C TYR A 371 10.75 -6.81 1.46
N TYR A 372 10.78 -7.19 2.71
CA TYR A 372 11.05 -6.29 3.81
C TYR A 372 12.21 -6.82 4.67
N GLU A 373 13.16 -5.94 4.93
CA GLU A 373 14.29 -6.21 5.82
C GLU A 373 14.34 -5.14 6.92
N SER A 374 14.34 -5.59 8.18
CA SER A 374 14.40 -4.67 9.32
C SER A 374 15.85 -4.58 9.83
N ARG A 375 16.40 -3.36 9.79
CA ARG A 375 17.73 -3.00 10.26
C ARG A 375 17.63 -1.83 11.25
N VAL A 376 17.24 -2.14 12.47
CA VAL A 376 17.00 -1.09 13.47
C VAL A 376 18.31 -0.61 14.08
N ILE A 377 18.48 0.71 14.16
CA ILE A 377 19.61 1.33 14.85
C ILE A 377 19.36 1.30 16.35
N HIS A 378 20.22 0.62 17.08
CA HIS A 378 20.19 0.66 18.56
C HIS A 378 20.81 1.96 19.08
N LEU A 379 19.99 2.74 19.75
CA LEU A 379 20.39 4.01 20.35
C LEU A 379 20.38 3.87 21.85
N LYS A 380 21.49 4.24 22.51
CA LYS A 380 21.59 4.31 23.95
C LYS A 380 21.76 5.77 24.34
N LEU A 381 20.87 6.28 25.15
CA LEU A 381 21.03 7.59 25.78
C LEU A 381 21.90 7.41 27.03
N ASP A 382 22.92 8.23 27.16
CA ASP A 382 23.76 8.26 28.36
C ASP A 382 22.93 8.77 29.54
N GLU A 383 22.89 7.99 30.63
CA GLU A 383 22.12 8.34 31.86
C GLU A 383 22.48 9.72 32.43
N ASN A 384 23.77 10.11 32.35
CA ASN A 384 24.21 11.43 32.79
C ASN A 384 23.58 12.57 31.98
N THR A 385 23.33 12.34 30.72
CA THR A 385 22.72 13.33 29.84
C THR A 385 21.22 13.39 29.99
N LEU A 386 20.55 12.27 30.29
CA LEU A 386 19.14 12.29 30.68
C LEU A 386 18.94 13.17 31.89
N HIS A 387 19.84 13.08 32.92
CA HIS A 387 19.84 13.98 34.07
C HIS A 387 20.11 15.44 33.71
N LEU A 388 21.00 15.71 32.75
CA LEU A 388 21.24 17.09 32.30
C LEU A 388 20.03 17.66 31.54
N ILE A 389 19.34 16.86 30.74
CA ILE A 389 18.13 17.26 30.03
C ILE A 389 16.99 17.52 31.02
N ASP A 390 16.80 16.66 32.02
CA ASP A 390 15.80 16.85 33.06
C ASP A 390 16.09 18.10 33.88
N ASN A 391 17.34 18.32 34.27
CA ASN A 391 17.75 19.53 34.98
C ASN A 391 17.55 20.82 34.18
N GLU A 392 17.80 20.77 32.85
CA GLU A 392 17.58 21.91 31.95
C GLU A 392 16.09 22.20 31.79
N TYR A 393 15.26 21.15 31.71
CA TYR A 393 13.80 21.31 31.71
C TYR A 393 13.31 21.90 33.03
N ASP A 394 13.87 21.51 34.18
CA ASP A 394 13.51 22.06 35.48
C ASP A 394 13.92 23.53 35.59
N ILE A 395 15.12 23.91 35.11
CA ILE A 395 15.57 25.31 35.07
C ILE A 395 14.66 26.16 34.17
N MET A 396 14.22 25.60 33.06
CA MET A 396 13.33 26.29 32.11
C MET A 396 11.87 26.32 32.57
N ALA A 397 11.43 25.36 33.39
CA ALA A 397 10.09 25.31 33.95
C ALA A 397 9.75 26.52 34.84
N ASP A 398 10.74 27.10 35.53
CA ASP A 398 10.56 28.33 36.30
C ASP A 398 10.28 29.56 35.41
N ASN A 399 10.65 29.53 34.15
CA ASN A 399 10.58 30.66 33.21
C ASN A 399 9.83 30.35 31.90
N ALA A 400 9.21 29.20 31.75
CA ALA A 400 8.42 28.81 30.58
C ALA A 400 7.02 28.37 31.00
N ASP A 401 6.09 28.41 30.05
CA ASP A 401 4.77 27.89 30.26
C ASP A 401 4.82 26.36 30.39
N PRO A 402 4.18 25.73 31.41
CA PRO A 402 4.12 24.28 31.54
C PRO A 402 3.64 23.55 30.26
N TYR A 403 2.73 24.16 29.51
CA TYR A 403 2.29 23.64 28.23
C TYR A 403 3.41 23.65 27.17
N VAL A 404 4.22 24.70 27.15
CA VAL A 404 5.39 24.83 26.28
C VAL A 404 6.43 23.77 26.62
N ILE A 405 6.70 23.53 27.90
CA ILE A 405 7.60 22.48 28.38
C ILE A 405 7.06 21.10 28.00
N GLU A 406 5.78 20.82 28.31
CA GLU A 406 5.16 19.52 27.98
C GLU A 406 5.09 19.28 26.46
N LYS A 407 4.79 20.32 25.70
CA LYS A 407 4.82 20.27 24.25
C LYS A 407 6.25 20.08 23.72
N SER A 408 7.24 20.74 24.33
CA SER A 408 8.66 20.53 24.04
C SER A 408 9.09 19.12 24.42
N LYS A 409 8.78 18.62 25.62
CA LYS A 409 9.04 17.21 26.00
C LYS A 409 8.41 16.22 25.01
N LYS A 410 7.23 16.51 24.50
CA LYS A 410 6.51 15.69 23.52
C LYS A 410 7.05 15.84 22.10
N GLU A 411 7.50 17.02 21.71
CA GLU A 411 8.08 17.30 20.40
C GLU A 411 9.57 16.97 20.35
N LEU A 412 10.29 16.99 21.47
CA LEU A 412 11.74 16.81 21.58
C LEU A 412 12.20 15.46 22.14
N GLY A 413 11.26 14.65 22.63
CA GLY A 413 11.42 13.20 22.48
C GLY A 413 11.59 12.91 20.98
N GLN A 414 12.07 13.93 20.23
CA GLN A 414 11.89 14.18 18.82
C GLN A 414 12.88 13.39 18.05
N MET A 415 12.30 12.55 17.28
CA MET A 415 12.92 11.73 16.27
C MET A 415 13.99 12.49 15.46
N GLU A 416 13.82 13.78 15.19
CA GLU A 416 14.76 14.54 14.35
C GLU A 416 16.13 14.75 15.01
N ALA A 417 16.16 15.05 16.29
CA ALA A 417 17.42 15.22 17.03
C ALA A 417 18.15 13.87 17.17
N ILE A 418 17.40 12.83 17.49
CA ILE A 418 17.91 11.47 17.67
C ILE A 418 18.41 10.90 16.35
N LEU A 419 17.58 10.95 15.31
CA LEU A 419 17.94 10.44 13.98
C LEU A 419 19.02 11.30 13.30
N GLY A 420 19.14 12.57 13.64
CA GLY A 420 20.13 13.50 13.08
C GLY A 420 21.45 13.56 13.86
N ALA A 421 21.62 12.81 14.95
CA ALA A 421 22.87 12.76 15.68
C ALA A 421 24.00 12.17 14.82
N ASP A 422 25.20 12.73 14.90
CA ASP A 422 26.30 12.39 13.99
C ASP A 422 26.72 10.92 14.12
N GLN A 423 26.68 10.34 15.33
CA GLN A 423 26.95 8.90 15.51
C GLN A 423 25.88 8.03 14.88
N THR A 424 24.61 8.43 14.99
CA THR A 424 23.49 7.72 14.38
C THR A 424 23.59 7.74 12.85
N ILE A 425 23.89 8.92 12.28
CA ILE A 425 24.12 9.07 10.83
C ILE A 425 25.32 8.25 10.38
N ASN A 426 26.42 8.22 11.17
CA ASN A 426 27.57 7.40 10.85
C ASN A 426 27.24 5.91 10.80
N SER A 427 26.52 5.41 11.80
CA SER A 427 26.10 3.99 11.84
C SER A 427 25.16 3.66 10.69
N LEU A 428 24.19 4.52 10.43
CA LEU A 428 23.25 4.38 9.30
C LEU A 428 23.98 4.30 7.96
N VAL A 429 24.87 5.29 7.70
CA VAL A 429 25.55 5.40 6.41
C VAL A 429 26.50 4.22 6.19
N ASN A 430 27.25 3.80 7.21
CA ASN A 430 28.13 2.63 7.09
C ASN A 430 27.33 1.37 6.76
N ASP A 431 26.20 1.13 7.42
CA ASP A 431 25.36 -0.05 7.15
C ASP A 431 24.72 0.02 5.75
N ILE A 432 24.23 1.20 5.33
CA ILE A 432 23.69 1.38 3.96
C ILE A 432 24.76 1.09 2.92
N LEU A 433 25.97 1.61 3.10
CA LEU A 433 27.09 1.40 2.17
C LEU A 433 27.46 -0.08 2.09
N ASP A 434 27.63 -0.71 3.24
CA ASP A 434 27.96 -2.12 3.34
C ASP A 434 26.89 -3.01 2.69
N HIS A 435 25.64 -2.78 3.01
CA HIS A 435 24.51 -3.50 2.43
C HIS A 435 24.38 -3.24 0.92
N TYR A 436 24.55 -2.00 0.48
CA TYR A 436 24.45 -1.66 -0.93
C TYR A 436 25.57 -2.28 -1.75
N GLU A 437 26.84 -2.09 -1.35
CA GLU A 437 28.00 -2.57 -2.08
C GLU A 437 28.06 -4.10 -2.15
N ASN A 438 27.75 -4.80 -1.04
CA ASN A 438 27.85 -6.25 -0.99
C ASN A 438 26.65 -6.97 -1.62
N TYR A 439 25.44 -6.40 -1.54
CA TYR A 439 24.23 -7.15 -1.88
C TYR A 439 23.35 -6.50 -2.96
N ARG A 440 23.45 -5.19 -3.22
CA ARG A 440 22.48 -4.48 -4.07
C ARG A 440 23.05 -3.82 -5.31
N GLU A 441 24.31 -3.44 -5.31
CA GLU A 441 24.94 -2.70 -6.41
C GLU A 441 24.84 -3.43 -7.76
N ASN A 442 25.03 -4.76 -7.73
CA ASN A 442 25.06 -5.60 -8.94
C ASN A 442 23.68 -6.20 -9.27
N ILE A 443 22.63 -5.88 -8.51
CA ILE A 443 21.27 -6.37 -8.79
C ILE A 443 20.59 -5.48 -9.82
N LEU A 444 20.20 -6.06 -10.95
CA LEU A 444 19.57 -5.38 -12.08
C LEU A 444 20.42 -4.19 -12.56
N THR A 445 20.04 -2.98 -12.20
CA THR A 445 20.71 -1.73 -12.60
C THR A 445 21.39 -1.04 -11.42
N GLY A 446 21.38 -1.64 -10.23
CA GLY A 446 21.94 -1.09 -9.00
C GLY A 446 21.20 0.15 -8.46
N LYS A 447 19.97 0.42 -8.90
CA LYS A 447 19.24 1.61 -8.46
C LYS A 447 18.66 1.42 -7.07
N ALA A 448 18.91 2.43 -6.21
CA ALA A 448 18.43 2.49 -4.85
C ALA A 448 17.90 3.90 -4.51
N MET A 449 17.02 3.98 -3.52
CA MET A 449 16.47 5.21 -2.99
C MET A 449 16.64 5.24 -1.48
N ILE A 450 17.13 6.34 -0.92
CA ILE A 450 17.24 6.56 0.51
C ILE A 450 16.18 7.60 0.89
N VAL A 451 15.23 7.22 1.75
CA VAL A 451 14.18 8.10 2.24
C VAL A 451 14.61 8.65 3.59
N ALA A 452 15.01 9.90 3.63
CA ALA A 452 15.48 10.56 4.83
C ALA A 452 14.33 11.21 5.61
N TYR A 453 14.46 11.27 6.93
CA TYR A 453 13.46 11.85 7.82
C TYR A 453 13.15 13.30 7.51
N SER A 454 14.19 14.11 7.34
CA SER A 454 14.09 15.54 7.08
C SER A 454 15.18 16.02 6.13
N ARG A 455 15.06 17.26 5.67
CA ARG A 455 16.03 17.89 4.74
C ARG A 455 17.44 18.01 5.33
N PRO A 456 17.62 18.43 6.61
CA PRO A 456 18.93 18.43 7.25
C PRO A 456 19.55 17.04 7.33
N ILE A 457 18.76 16.02 7.65
CA ILE A 457 19.22 14.63 7.72
C ILE A 457 19.60 14.11 6.31
N ALA A 458 18.84 14.44 5.29
CA ALA A 458 19.20 14.09 3.91
C ALA A 458 20.56 14.65 3.51
N MET A 459 20.85 15.90 3.86
CA MET A 459 22.14 16.53 3.59
C MET A 459 23.27 15.91 4.41
N LYS A 460 23.03 15.56 5.68
CA LYS A 460 24.01 14.84 6.50
C LYS A 460 24.36 13.48 5.91
N ILE A 461 23.37 12.71 5.50
CA ILE A 461 23.56 11.41 4.84
C ILE A 461 24.38 11.59 3.56
N TYR A 462 24.02 12.55 2.71
CA TYR A 462 24.72 12.83 1.46
C TYR A 462 26.19 13.20 1.70
N LYS A 463 26.48 14.16 2.58
CA LYS A 463 27.83 14.57 2.93
C LYS A 463 28.63 13.39 3.48
N ARG A 464 28.06 12.63 4.39
CA ARG A 464 28.74 11.49 5.00
C ARG A 464 29.05 10.37 4.00
N ILE A 465 28.15 10.09 3.05
CA ILE A 465 28.44 9.14 1.98
C ILE A 465 29.62 9.62 1.13
N LEU A 466 29.66 10.89 0.74
CA LEU A 466 30.76 11.43 -0.07
C LEU A 466 32.09 11.51 0.70
N GLU A 467 32.08 11.72 2.01
CA GLU A 467 33.30 11.63 2.83
C GLU A 467 33.86 10.20 2.82
N LEU A 468 33.00 9.17 2.90
CA LEU A 468 33.42 7.77 2.90
C LEU A 468 33.70 7.23 1.49
N ARG A 469 33.03 7.77 0.48
CA ARG A 469 33.09 7.35 -0.93
C ARG A 469 33.21 8.60 -1.86
N PRO A 470 34.35 9.30 -1.89
CA PRO A 470 34.50 10.50 -2.72
C PRO A 470 34.27 10.28 -4.21
N ALA A 471 34.49 9.05 -4.70
CA ALA A 471 34.24 8.67 -6.09
C ALA A 471 32.74 8.57 -6.47
N TRP A 472 31.82 8.67 -5.51
CA TRP A 472 30.39 8.53 -5.76
C TRP A 472 29.68 9.84 -6.10
N THR A 473 30.40 10.92 -6.36
CA THR A 473 29.81 12.23 -6.67
C THR A 473 28.81 12.19 -7.83
N GLU A 474 29.05 11.37 -8.85
CA GLU A 474 28.10 11.16 -9.96
C GLU A 474 27.10 10.04 -9.71
N LYS A 475 27.36 9.18 -8.71
CA LYS A 475 26.55 7.99 -8.40
C LYS A 475 25.37 8.32 -7.50
N ILE A 476 25.45 9.39 -6.69
CA ILE A 476 24.41 9.80 -5.75
C ILE A 476 23.92 11.22 -6.02
N ALA A 477 22.63 11.45 -5.74
CA ALA A 477 22.04 12.79 -5.81
C ALA A 477 21.02 13.00 -4.69
N VAL A 478 20.88 14.27 -4.24
CA VAL A 478 19.83 14.69 -3.32
C VAL A 478 18.69 15.33 -4.10
N VAL A 479 17.48 14.86 -3.90
CA VAL A 479 16.28 15.39 -4.55
C VAL A 479 15.25 15.80 -3.51
N MET A 480 15.16 17.08 -3.27
CA MET A 480 14.22 17.68 -2.33
C MET A 480 13.86 19.12 -2.71
N THR A 481 12.86 19.70 -2.05
CA THR A 481 12.46 21.09 -2.28
C THR A 481 13.49 22.05 -1.70
N GLN A 482 13.68 23.21 -2.34
CA GLN A 482 14.44 24.31 -1.74
C GLN A 482 13.59 25.04 -0.69
N GLY A 483 14.21 25.44 0.41
CA GLY A 483 13.63 26.31 1.42
C GLY A 483 14.22 27.72 1.35
N ASN A 484 13.48 28.71 1.80
CA ASN A 484 13.95 30.11 1.78
C ASN A 484 15.17 30.33 2.68
N ASN A 485 15.32 29.54 3.73
CA ASN A 485 16.38 29.63 4.74
C ASN A 485 17.50 28.59 4.55
N ASP A 486 17.57 27.94 3.39
CA ASP A 486 18.61 26.95 3.13
C ASP A 486 19.99 27.60 3.06
N PRO A 487 21.04 26.97 3.63
CA PRO A 487 22.43 27.37 3.42
C PRO A 487 22.76 27.44 1.92
N GLU A 488 23.67 28.35 1.56
CA GLU A 488 24.03 28.57 0.15
C GLU A 488 24.59 27.29 -0.50
N GLU A 489 25.40 26.53 0.22
CA GLU A 489 25.95 25.24 -0.22
C GLU A 489 24.86 24.20 -0.56
N TRP A 490 23.70 24.25 0.14
CA TRP A 490 22.59 23.35 -0.16
C TRP A 490 21.90 23.73 -1.47
N ARG A 491 21.83 25.02 -1.77
CA ARG A 491 21.19 25.52 -2.99
C ARG A 491 21.90 25.04 -4.25
N GLU A 492 23.23 24.94 -4.20
CA GLU A 492 24.03 24.39 -5.30
C GLU A 492 23.75 22.90 -5.50
N ILE A 493 23.68 22.12 -4.41
CA ILE A 493 23.45 20.66 -4.46
C ILE A 493 22.01 20.34 -4.89
N ILE A 494 21.02 21.03 -4.32
CA ILE A 494 19.59 20.77 -4.60
C ILE A 494 19.19 21.27 -5.99
N GLY A 495 19.78 22.38 -6.43
CA GLY A 495 19.52 22.99 -7.72
C GLY A 495 18.09 23.50 -7.92
N ASN A 496 17.84 24.11 -9.05
CA ASN A 496 16.53 24.60 -9.47
C ASN A 496 15.65 23.49 -10.09
N LYS A 497 14.48 23.84 -10.63
CA LYS A 497 13.56 22.88 -11.28
C LYS A 497 14.26 22.17 -12.45
N ALA A 498 14.99 22.88 -13.31
CA ALA A 498 15.69 22.29 -14.45
C ALA A 498 16.73 21.25 -14.02
N HIS A 499 17.48 21.53 -12.93
CA HIS A 499 18.43 20.57 -12.36
C HIS A 499 17.72 19.29 -11.86
N LYS A 500 16.59 19.43 -11.18
CA LYS A 500 15.81 18.26 -10.69
C LYS A 500 15.23 17.44 -11.85
N ASP A 501 14.79 18.10 -12.91
CA ASP A 501 14.30 17.42 -14.12
C ASP A 501 15.45 16.66 -14.83
N ASP A 502 16.67 17.20 -14.83
CA ASP A 502 17.86 16.52 -15.31
C ASP A 502 18.22 15.31 -14.44
N MET A 503 18.19 15.44 -13.11
CA MET A 503 18.40 14.33 -12.19
C MET A 503 17.35 13.24 -12.39
N ALA A 504 16.08 13.63 -12.59
CA ALA A 504 15.00 12.68 -12.87
C ALA A 504 15.25 11.91 -14.18
N ARG A 505 15.68 12.58 -15.22
CA ARG A 505 16.05 11.95 -16.51
C ARG A 505 17.24 11.00 -16.34
N LYS A 506 18.31 11.43 -15.67
CA LYS A 506 19.49 10.59 -15.40
C LYS A 506 19.13 9.38 -14.53
N PHE A 507 18.31 9.55 -13.52
CA PHE A 507 17.88 8.43 -12.66
C PHE A 507 16.95 7.45 -13.37
N LYS A 508 16.20 7.87 -14.40
CA LYS A 508 15.42 6.96 -15.26
C LYS A 508 16.30 6.21 -16.26
N ASP A 509 17.36 6.81 -16.73
CA ASP A 509 18.31 6.16 -17.64
C ASP A 509 19.13 5.08 -16.90
N ASN A 510 18.99 3.83 -17.35
CA ASN A 510 19.67 2.70 -16.73
C ASN A 510 21.19 2.68 -16.98
N ASN A 511 21.66 3.38 -18.03
CA ASN A 511 23.08 3.50 -18.37
C ASN A 511 23.77 4.66 -17.65
N SER A 512 23.00 5.56 -17.04
CA SER A 512 23.53 6.68 -16.27
C SER A 512 24.34 6.20 -15.07
N PRO A 513 25.44 6.91 -14.70
CA PRO A 513 26.17 6.63 -13.46
C PRO A 513 25.33 6.88 -12.21
N LEU A 514 24.29 7.72 -12.26
CA LEU A 514 23.41 8.00 -11.13
C LEU A 514 22.60 6.79 -10.74
N LYS A 515 22.90 6.20 -9.57
CA LYS A 515 22.30 4.96 -9.05
C LYS A 515 21.52 5.15 -7.76
N ILE A 516 21.89 6.13 -6.93
CA ILE A 516 21.29 6.34 -5.61
C ILE A 516 20.67 7.72 -5.52
N ALA A 517 19.39 7.80 -5.18
CA ALA A 517 18.70 9.06 -4.91
C ALA A 517 18.38 9.17 -3.41
N ILE A 518 18.77 10.30 -2.80
CA ILE A 518 18.37 10.64 -1.42
C ILE A 518 17.21 11.60 -1.50
N VAL A 519 16.08 11.23 -0.94
CA VAL A 519 14.82 11.97 -0.99
C VAL A 519 14.23 12.17 0.40
N VAL A 520 13.34 13.15 0.55
CA VAL A 520 12.55 13.34 1.78
C VAL A 520 11.08 13.01 1.53
N ASP A 521 10.47 13.70 0.57
CA ASP A 521 9.08 13.50 0.13
C ASP A 521 8.94 13.47 -1.40
N MET A 522 9.85 14.15 -2.11
CA MET A 522 9.89 14.14 -3.57
C MET A 522 10.20 12.73 -4.08
N TRP A 523 9.62 12.37 -5.21
CA TRP A 523 9.72 11.07 -5.87
C TRP A 523 9.07 9.88 -5.13
N LEU A 524 8.65 10.05 -3.87
CA LEU A 524 7.84 9.03 -3.19
C LEU A 524 6.46 8.89 -3.83
N THR A 525 5.98 9.97 -4.46
CA THR A 525 4.71 9.99 -5.17
C THR A 525 4.91 10.45 -6.61
N GLY A 526 4.22 9.82 -7.56
CA GLY A 526 4.20 10.27 -8.96
C GLY A 526 5.46 9.98 -9.80
N PHE A 527 6.56 9.54 -9.22
CA PHE A 527 7.80 9.27 -9.93
C PHE A 527 7.94 7.79 -10.27
N ASP A 528 8.06 7.46 -11.55
CA ASP A 528 8.12 6.08 -12.03
C ASP A 528 9.50 5.71 -12.56
N VAL A 529 10.13 4.71 -11.93
CA VAL A 529 11.41 4.11 -12.31
C VAL A 529 11.32 2.61 -12.10
N PRO A 530 10.87 1.83 -13.10
CA PRO A 530 10.66 0.39 -12.98
C PRO A 530 11.89 -0.39 -12.51
N SER A 531 13.09 0.07 -12.87
CA SER A 531 14.35 -0.55 -12.47
C SER A 531 14.78 -0.29 -11.03
N LEU A 532 14.07 0.55 -10.26
CA LEU A 532 14.35 0.78 -8.85
C LEU A 532 14.07 -0.49 -8.05
N ALA A 533 15.11 -1.08 -7.45
CA ALA A 533 15.03 -2.37 -6.77
C ALA A 533 15.12 -2.29 -5.24
N THR A 534 15.69 -1.22 -4.69
CA THR A 534 15.96 -1.11 -3.25
C THR A 534 15.52 0.25 -2.71
N MET A 535 14.87 0.24 -1.54
CA MET A 535 14.51 1.45 -0.81
C MET A 535 15.00 1.34 0.64
N TYR A 536 15.84 2.26 1.05
CA TYR A 536 16.28 2.41 2.43
C TYR A 536 15.41 3.44 3.13
N VAL A 537 14.70 3.02 4.17
CA VAL A 537 13.71 3.86 4.85
C VAL A 537 14.27 4.34 6.19
N TYR A 538 14.59 5.62 6.23
CA TYR A 538 15.00 6.33 7.45
C TYR A 538 13.99 7.44 7.80
N LYS A 539 12.70 7.12 7.67
CA LYS A 539 11.59 8.02 7.94
C LYS A 539 10.38 7.22 8.44
N PRO A 540 9.81 7.53 9.61
CA PRO A 540 8.56 6.92 10.04
C PRO A 540 7.47 7.23 9.03
N MET A 541 6.90 6.19 8.45
CA MET A 541 5.81 6.30 7.48
C MET A 541 4.71 5.33 7.88
N ALA A 542 3.46 5.71 7.63
CA ALA A 542 2.32 4.86 7.91
C ALA A 542 1.22 5.03 6.85
N GLY A 543 0.33 4.05 6.77
CA GLY A 543 -0.85 4.07 5.92
C GLY A 543 -0.51 4.37 4.45
N HIS A 544 -1.23 5.32 3.89
CA HIS A 544 -1.13 5.71 2.49
C HIS A 544 0.28 6.14 2.03
N ASN A 545 0.95 6.99 2.82
CA ASN A 545 2.28 7.49 2.44
C ASN A 545 3.31 6.36 2.36
N LEU A 546 3.23 5.38 3.26
CA LEU A 546 4.06 4.20 3.25
C LEU A 546 3.81 3.36 2.00
N MET A 547 2.54 3.12 1.66
CA MET A 547 2.19 2.32 0.48
C MET A 547 2.57 3.01 -0.83
N GLN A 548 2.46 4.33 -0.91
CA GLN A 548 2.96 5.08 -2.07
C GLN A 548 4.47 4.99 -2.25
N ALA A 549 5.22 5.02 -1.16
CA ALA A 549 6.67 4.83 -1.19
C ALA A 549 7.02 3.41 -1.66
N ILE A 550 6.41 2.39 -1.06
CA ILE A 550 6.63 0.98 -1.42
C ILE A 550 6.30 0.70 -2.88
N ALA A 551 5.25 1.32 -3.40
CA ALA A 551 4.88 1.19 -4.81
C ALA A 551 5.95 1.70 -5.80
N ARG A 552 7.03 2.34 -5.33
CA ARG A 552 8.19 2.68 -6.19
C ARG A 552 9.05 1.47 -6.50
N VAL A 553 9.15 0.51 -5.59
CA VAL A 553 10.00 -0.69 -5.76
C VAL A 553 9.24 -1.93 -6.28
N ASN A 554 7.92 -1.92 -6.35
CA ASN A 554 7.11 -3.05 -6.79
C ASN A 554 6.85 -3.10 -8.32
N ARG A 555 7.51 -2.27 -9.11
CA ARG A 555 7.32 -2.21 -10.56
C ARG A 555 7.91 -3.41 -11.27
N VAL A 556 7.23 -3.85 -12.32
CA VAL A 556 7.73 -4.87 -13.26
C VAL A 556 8.87 -4.30 -14.09
N PHE A 557 10.00 -5.00 -14.14
CA PHE A 557 11.14 -4.62 -14.96
C PHE A 557 12.02 -5.85 -15.22
N LYS A 558 12.09 -6.31 -16.47
CA LYS A 558 12.90 -7.47 -16.87
C LYS A 558 12.78 -8.64 -15.86
N ASP A 559 13.91 -9.21 -15.45
CA ASP A 559 14.03 -10.34 -14.53
C ASP A 559 13.91 -9.92 -13.03
N LYS A 560 13.35 -8.75 -12.75
CA LYS A 560 13.15 -8.29 -11.38
C LYS A 560 12.13 -9.17 -10.67
N GLU A 561 12.60 -9.93 -9.68
CA GLU A 561 11.75 -10.82 -8.87
C GLU A 561 10.89 -10.05 -7.86
N GLY A 562 11.43 -8.96 -7.30
CA GLY A 562 10.72 -8.12 -6.34
C GLY A 562 11.47 -6.85 -5.98
N GLY A 563 10.85 -6.01 -5.15
CA GLY A 563 11.45 -4.83 -4.53
C GLY A 563 11.87 -5.10 -3.10
N LEU A 564 12.96 -4.51 -2.64
CA LEU A 564 13.40 -4.61 -1.25
C LEU A 564 13.21 -3.27 -0.53
N VAL A 565 12.54 -3.32 0.62
CA VAL A 565 12.44 -2.21 1.57
C VAL A 565 13.29 -2.54 2.79
N VAL A 566 14.32 -1.75 3.03
CA VAL A 566 15.22 -1.85 4.19
C VAL A 566 14.84 -0.77 5.19
N ASP A 567 14.43 -1.15 6.37
CA ASP A 567 13.83 -0.28 7.39
C ASP A 567 14.77 -0.07 8.58
N TYR A 568 15.12 1.18 8.83
CA TYR A 568 15.99 1.60 9.92
C TYR A 568 15.25 2.22 11.14
N VAL A 569 13.93 2.43 11.01
CA VAL A 569 13.14 3.15 12.03
C VAL A 569 11.99 2.33 12.63
N GLY A 570 11.83 1.07 12.21
CA GLY A 570 10.84 0.15 12.78
C GLY A 570 9.42 0.36 12.25
N ILE A 571 9.25 0.52 10.92
CA ILE A 571 7.93 0.67 10.28
C ILE A 571 7.15 -0.65 10.08
N ALA A 572 7.69 -1.78 10.54
CA ALA A 572 7.12 -3.11 10.30
C ALA A 572 5.64 -3.23 10.67
N ALA A 573 5.25 -2.70 11.84
CA ALA A 573 3.86 -2.71 12.28
C ALA A 573 2.96 -1.83 11.40
N ALA A 574 3.44 -0.63 11.06
CA ALA A 574 2.74 0.28 10.16
C ALA A 574 2.63 -0.29 8.73
N LEU A 575 3.66 -0.99 8.26
CA LEU A 575 3.66 -1.69 6.98
C LEU A 575 2.62 -2.82 6.95
N LYS A 576 2.61 -3.66 7.98
CA LYS A 576 1.65 -4.75 8.11
C LYS A 576 0.22 -4.23 8.16
N GLN A 577 -0.03 -3.19 8.92
CA GLN A 577 -1.35 -2.55 8.98
C GLN A 577 -1.72 -1.94 7.63
N ALA A 578 -0.82 -1.20 6.99
CA ALA A 578 -1.07 -0.62 5.68
C ALA A 578 -1.33 -1.69 4.62
N MET A 579 -0.55 -2.78 4.59
CA MET A 579 -0.79 -3.89 3.67
C MET A 579 -2.15 -4.57 3.92
N ASN A 580 -2.53 -4.79 5.16
CA ASN A 580 -3.85 -5.34 5.49
C ASN A 580 -4.99 -4.42 5.02
N ASP A 581 -4.83 -3.11 5.14
CA ASP A 581 -5.80 -2.14 4.64
C ASP A 581 -5.90 -2.17 3.10
N TYR A 582 -4.85 -2.64 2.41
CA TYR A 582 -4.75 -2.70 0.95
C TYR A 582 -5.20 -4.05 0.34
N THR A 583 -5.47 -5.04 1.14
CA THR A 583 -5.96 -6.33 0.68
C THR A 583 -7.43 -6.50 1.02
N ALA A 584 -8.30 -6.45 0.03
CA ALA A 584 -9.75 -6.59 0.24
C ALA A 584 -10.15 -7.99 0.71
N ARG A 585 -9.35 -9.02 0.41
CA ARG A 585 -9.60 -10.42 0.78
C ARG A 585 -9.42 -10.68 2.28
N ASP A 586 -8.47 -9.99 2.92
CA ASP A 586 -8.21 -10.18 4.35
C ASP A 586 -9.29 -9.57 5.25
N LYS A 587 -10.12 -8.67 4.73
CA LYS A 587 -11.28 -8.12 5.49
C LYS A 587 -12.37 -9.15 5.80
N LYS A 588 -12.44 -10.28 5.11
CA LYS A 588 -13.38 -11.37 5.41
C LYS A 588 -12.93 -12.27 6.58
N ASN A 589 -11.64 -12.25 6.93
CA ASN A 589 -11.05 -13.16 7.93
C ASN A 589 -10.69 -12.50 9.27
N TYR A 590 -10.68 -11.18 9.38
CA TYR A 590 -10.53 -10.49 10.66
C TYR A 590 -11.90 -10.00 11.12
N GLY A 591 -12.39 -10.62 12.18
CA GLY A 591 -13.59 -10.18 12.87
C GLY A 591 -13.54 -8.68 13.11
N ASP A 592 -14.62 -8.05 12.76
CA ASP A 592 -14.91 -6.63 12.81
C ASP A 592 -14.80 -6.11 14.27
N THR A 593 -13.59 -5.88 14.75
CA THR A 593 -13.39 -5.00 15.90
C THR A 593 -13.51 -3.57 15.35
N ASP A 594 -14.75 -3.15 15.20
CA ASP A 594 -15.11 -1.80 14.81
C ASP A 594 -14.63 -0.85 15.92
N VAL A 595 -13.41 -0.33 15.75
CA VAL A 595 -12.79 0.62 16.68
C VAL A 595 -13.74 1.79 16.94
N SER A 596 -14.55 2.17 15.94
CA SER A 596 -15.55 3.20 16.06
C SER A 596 -16.66 2.80 17.03
N LYS A 597 -17.14 1.56 16.99
CA LYS A 597 -18.13 1.04 17.94
C LYS A 597 -17.58 0.91 19.35
N ALA A 598 -16.30 0.54 19.50
CA ALA A 598 -15.65 0.48 20.80
C ALA A 598 -15.37 1.88 21.40
N ALA A 599 -15.04 2.86 20.56
CA ALA A 599 -14.77 4.23 20.97
C ALA A 599 -16.05 5.04 21.26
N TYR A 600 -17.17 4.70 20.62
CA TYR A 600 -18.42 5.45 20.74
C TYR A 600 -18.99 5.52 22.16
N PRO A 601 -19.06 4.43 22.96
CA PRO A 601 -19.45 4.53 24.38
C PRO A 601 -18.54 5.44 25.20
N LYS A 602 -17.23 5.42 24.94
CA LYS A 602 -16.27 6.31 25.60
C LYS A 602 -16.46 7.78 25.19
N PHE A 603 -16.79 8.03 23.94
CA PHE A 603 -17.16 9.35 23.47
C PHE A 603 -18.40 9.88 24.20
N LEU A 604 -19.46 9.08 24.33
CA LEU A 604 -20.68 9.47 25.04
C LEU A 604 -20.41 9.72 26.53
N GLU A 605 -19.58 8.89 27.18
CA GLU A 605 -19.15 9.08 28.56
C GLU A 605 -18.46 10.45 28.73
N LYS A 606 -17.47 10.76 27.89
CA LYS A 606 -16.73 12.02 27.99
C LYS A 606 -17.58 13.23 27.63
N LEU A 607 -18.50 13.09 26.70
CA LEU A 607 -19.48 14.13 26.36
C LEU A 607 -20.40 14.43 27.54
N SER A 608 -20.88 13.39 28.22
CA SER A 608 -21.71 13.56 29.44
C SER A 608 -20.96 14.29 30.53
N ILE A 609 -19.71 13.93 30.81
CA ILE A 609 -18.87 14.61 31.80
C ILE A 609 -18.70 16.11 31.45
N CYS A 610 -18.43 16.42 30.17
CA CYS A 610 -18.31 17.82 29.72
C CYS A 610 -19.64 18.57 29.88
N ARG A 611 -20.78 17.97 29.59
CA ARG A 611 -22.13 18.55 29.82
C ARG A 611 -22.34 18.84 31.32
N ASP A 612 -21.99 17.90 32.19
CA ASP A 612 -22.14 18.06 33.65
C ASP A 612 -21.28 19.20 34.19
N LEU A 613 -20.05 19.34 33.69
CA LEU A 613 -19.17 20.47 34.05
C LEU A 613 -19.76 21.82 33.62
N PHE A 614 -20.54 21.86 32.53
CA PHE A 614 -21.22 23.04 32.04
C PHE A 614 -22.66 23.20 32.58
N HIS A 615 -23.07 22.40 33.52
CA HIS A 615 -24.39 22.55 34.14
C HIS A 615 -24.62 23.98 34.69
N GLY A 616 -25.68 24.63 34.19
CA GLY A 616 -26.01 26.02 34.49
C GLY A 616 -25.50 27.06 33.46
N PHE A 617 -24.80 26.63 32.42
CA PHE A 617 -24.41 27.48 31.31
C PHE A 617 -25.12 27.04 30.01
N SER A 618 -25.92 27.95 29.39
CA SER A 618 -26.64 27.69 28.19
C SER A 618 -25.75 27.93 26.96
N TYR A 619 -25.49 26.85 26.18
CA TYR A 619 -24.67 26.92 24.96
C TYR A 619 -25.37 26.39 23.71
N GLU A 620 -26.67 26.12 23.76
CA GLU A 620 -27.47 25.53 22.68
C GLU A 620 -27.40 26.36 21.40
N LYS A 621 -27.30 27.69 21.53
CA LYS A 621 -27.14 28.61 20.40
C LYS A 621 -25.80 28.44 19.66
N PHE A 622 -24.84 27.72 20.23
CA PHE A 622 -23.59 27.42 19.52
C PHE A 622 -23.86 26.55 18.27
N MET A 623 -24.78 25.62 18.36
CA MET A 623 -25.10 24.71 17.26
C MET A 623 -25.83 25.39 16.10
N THR A 624 -26.65 26.40 16.39
CA THR A 624 -27.55 27.01 15.41
C THR A 624 -27.29 28.51 15.15
N GLY A 625 -26.45 29.17 15.94
CA GLY A 625 -26.19 30.59 15.89
C GLY A 625 -25.15 31.01 14.84
N SER A 626 -25.03 32.36 14.66
CA SER A 626 -24.00 32.97 13.82
C SER A 626 -22.58 32.78 14.41
N ASP A 627 -21.53 33.01 13.60
CA ASP A 627 -20.16 32.96 14.04
C ASP A 627 -19.85 33.91 15.20
N LEU A 628 -20.54 35.07 15.22
CA LEU A 628 -20.47 36.04 16.32
C LEU A 628 -21.08 35.48 17.62
N ASP A 629 -22.22 34.76 17.52
CA ASP A 629 -22.86 34.12 18.67
C ASP A 629 -21.98 33.00 19.21
N ARG A 630 -21.36 32.20 18.35
CA ARG A 630 -20.40 31.15 18.69
C ARG A 630 -19.18 31.70 19.43
N ALA A 631 -18.58 32.79 18.94
CA ALA A 631 -17.44 33.44 19.59
C ALA A 631 -17.79 33.94 21.00
N LYS A 632 -18.97 34.55 21.17
CA LYS A 632 -19.47 35.00 22.49
C LYS A 632 -19.69 33.83 23.44
N LEU A 633 -20.24 32.72 22.96
CA LEU A 633 -20.49 31.54 23.78
C LEU A 633 -19.21 30.83 24.17
N ILE A 634 -18.18 30.78 23.34
CA ILE A 634 -16.86 30.27 23.69
C ILE A 634 -16.26 31.11 24.84
N SER A 635 -16.23 32.43 24.69
CA SER A 635 -15.71 33.34 25.72
C SER A 635 -16.51 33.25 27.03
N GLY A 636 -17.84 33.14 26.93
CA GLY A 636 -18.72 32.92 28.08
C GLY A 636 -18.44 31.58 28.78
N GLY A 637 -18.26 30.51 28.04
CA GLY A 637 -17.93 29.16 28.51
C GLY A 637 -16.57 29.12 29.23
N VAL A 638 -15.57 29.81 28.70
CA VAL A 638 -14.27 29.94 29.33
C VAL A 638 -14.39 30.65 30.69
N ASN A 639 -15.08 31.80 30.72
CA ASN A 639 -15.29 32.53 31.97
C ASN A 639 -16.09 31.74 33.00
N PHE A 640 -17.04 30.92 32.57
CA PHE A 640 -17.83 30.05 33.43
C PHE A 640 -16.96 28.97 34.11
N ILE A 641 -16.11 28.29 33.33
CA ILE A 641 -15.19 27.25 33.87
C ILE A 641 -14.15 27.87 34.81
N LEU A 642 -13.54 28.98 34.41
CA LEU A 642 -12.56 29.66 35.24
C LEU A 642 -13.21 30.23 36.53
N GLY A 643 -14.45 30.75 36.44
CA GLY A 643 -15.21 31.26 37.58
C GLY A 643 -15.53 30.16 38.59
N LYS A 644 -15.87 28.93 38.15
CA LYS A 644 -16.02 27.78 39.04
C LYS A 644 -14.74 27.47 39.80
N SER A 645 -13.61 27.42 39.06
CA SER A 645 -12.31 27.08 39.65
C SER A 645 -11.78 28.12 40.63
N VAL A 646 -12.15 29.39 40.53
CA VAL A 646 -11.83 30.40 41.51
C VAL A 646 -12.55 30.17 42.85
N ALA A 647 -13.75 29.61 42.80
CA ALA A 647 -14.50 29.22 43.98
C ALA A 647 -13.94 27.98 44.71
N GLU A 648 -13.09 27.20 44.04
CA GLU A 648 -12.50 25.93 44.47
C GLU A 648 -11.06 26.11 45.01
N TYR A 649 -10.78 27.24 45.72
CA TYR A 649 -9.42 27.58 46.16
C TYR A 649 -8.80 26.54 47.09
N ASP A 650 -9.61 25.74 47.81
CA ASP A 650 -9.19 24.71 48.79
C ASP A 650 -8.88 23.34 48.13
N LEU A 651 -9.20 23.16 46.85
CA LEU A 651 -8.97 21.91 46.16
C LEU A 651 -7.56 21.80 45.56
N PRO A 652 -6.96 20.61 45.50
CA PRO A 652 -5.74 20.38 44.76
C PRO A 652 -5.91 20.80 43.29
N ASP A 653 -4.86 21.28 42.65
CA ASP A 653 -4.93 21.81 41.27
C ASP A 653 -5.47 20.82 40.26
N ASN A 654 -5.15 19.53 40.38
CA ASN A 654 -5.67 18.47 39.51
C ASN A 654 -7.17 18.18 39.69
N GLU A 655 -7.77 18.65 40.77
CA GLU A 655 -9.20 18.47 41.07
C GLU A 655 -10.03 19.73 40.78
N LYS A 656 -9.39 20.85 40.48
CA LYS A 656 -10.09 22.08 40.08
C LYS A 656 -10.84 21.89 38.76
N THR A 657 -12.05 22.44 38.72
CA THR A 657 -12.95 22.29 37.54
C THR A 657 -12.26 22.60 36.21
N GLN A 658 -11.41 23.63 36.16
CA GLN A 658 -10.68 23.96 34.92
C GLN A 658 -9.75 22.85 34.45
N ASN A 659 -9.01 22.20 35.37
CA ASN A 659 -8.05 21.14 35.01
C ASN A 659 -8.75 19.83 34.70
N VAL A 660 -9.81 19.50 35.41
CA VAL A 660 -10.69 18.37 35.09
C VAL A 660 -11.31 18.56 33.69
N PHE A 661 -11.84 19.76 33.41
CA PHE A 661 -12.42 20.07 32.10
C PHE A 661 -11.40 19.97 30.97
N ILE A 662 -10.21 20.54 31.12
CA ILE A 662 -9.13 20.47 30.11
C ILE A 662 -8.80 19.02 29.78
N LYS A 663 -8.71 18.15 30.79
CA LYS A 663 -8.43 16.72 30.61
C LYS A 663 -9.58 15.99 29.92
N GLU A 664 -10.81 16.15 30.41
CA GLU A 664 -11.97 15.41 29.89
C GLU A 664 -12.36 15.85 28.48
N ALA A 665 -12.26 17.14 28.16
CA ALA A 665 -12.50 17.65 26.82
C ALA A 665 -11.41 17.21 25.81
N LEU A 666 -10.15 17.00 26.27
CA LEU A 666 -9.11 16.38 25.45
C LEU A 666 -9.43 14.92 25.12
N LEU A 667 -9.88 14.16 26.12
CA LEU A 667 -10.29 12.77 25.94
C LEU A 667 -11.54 12.65 25.06
N LEU A 668 -12.47 13.59 25.15
CA LEU A 668 -13.64 13.70 24.26
C LEU A 668 -13.20 13.87 22.82
N LYS A 669 -12.26 14.77 22.54
CA LYS A 669 -11.69 14.98 21.21
C LYS A 669 -11.03 13.72 20.66
N GLN A 670 -10.23 13.03 21.48
CA GLN A 670 -9.55 11.81 21.08
C GLN A 670 -10.57 10.69 20.75
N ALA A 671 -11.60 10.52 21.59
CA ALA A 671 -12.66 9.56 21.34
C ALA A 671 -13.47 9.91 20.08
N LEU A 672 -13.81 11.18 19.88
CA LEU A 672 -14.48 11.65 18.67
C LEU A 672 -13.69 11.33 17.38
N SER A 673 -12.36 11.48 17.43
CA SER A 673 -11.51 11.16 16.26
C SER A 673 -11.57 9.70 15.83
N LEU A 674 -11.92 8.80 16.75
CA LEU A 674 -12.03 7.36 16.52
C LEU A 674 -13.45 6.93 16.12
N CYS A 675 -14.49 7.67 16.50
CA CYS A 675 -15.89 7.31 16.28
C CYS A 675 -16.72 8.38 15.54
N SER A 676 -16.06 9.36 14.92
CA SER A 676 -16.74 10.47 14.24
C SER A 676 -17.79 10.03 13.22
N SER A 677 -17.64 8.82 12.68
CA SER A 677 -18.57 8.20 11.74
C SER A 677 -19.91 7.79 12.35
N LEU A 678 -19.97 7.58 13.67
CA LEU A 678 -21.17 7.16 14.40
C LEU A 678 -21.89 8.33 15.10
N VAL A 679 -21.28 9.54 15.06
CA VAL A 679 -21.78 10.72 15.76
C VAL A 679 -22.53 11.60 14.78
N ASP A 680 -23.75 12.00 15.13
CA ASP A 680 -24.55 12.93 14.34
C ASP A 680 -23.95 14.34 14.32
N GLU A 681 -24.40 15.18 13.40
CA GLU A 681 -23.84 16.52 13.16
C GLU A 681 -24.00 17.44 14.37
N GLN A 682 -25.16 17.39 15.03
CA GLN A 682 -25.45 18.23 16.19
C GLN A 682 -24.54 17.91 17.36
N THR A 683 -24.35 16.61 17.64
CA THR A 683 -23.46 16.13 18.71
C THR A 683 -21.99 16.41 18.38
N ARG A 684 -21.60 16.38 17.11
CA ARG A 684 -20.25 16.82 16.70
C ARG A 684 -20.03 18.32 16.93
N MET A 685 -21.02 19.15 16.62
CA MET A 685 -20.96 20.59 16.88
C MET A 685 -20.89 20.89 18.38
N GLU A 686 -21.57 20.12 19.20
CA GLU A 686 -21.49 20.24 20.65
C GLU A 686 -20.08 19.86 21.19
N ALA A 687 -19.51 18.78 20.70
CA ALA A 687 -18.12 18.41 21.01
C ALA A 687 -17.12 19.48 20.55
N ALA A 688 -17.37 20.13 19.42
CA ALA A 688 -16.56 21.25 18.93
C ALA A 688 -16.65 22.49 19.83
N PHE A 689 -17.79 22.72 20.47
CA PHE A 689 -17.93 23.76 21.48
C PHE A 689 -16.97 23.51 22.66
N PHE A 690 -17.02 22.32 23.26
CA PHE A 690 -16.15 21.97 24.39
C PHE A 690 -14.66 22.02 24.01
N GLU A 691 -14.29 21.57 22.83
CA GLU A 691 -12.90 21.67 22.34
C GLU A 691 -12.44 23.12 22.17
N SER A 692 -13.32 23.98 21.65
CA SER A 692 -13.02 25.40 21.49
C SER A 692 -12.82 26.10 22.85
N VAL A 693 -13.70 25.82 23.81
CA VAL A 693 -13.58 26.35 25.18
C VAL A 693 -12.33 25.82 25.84
N ARG A 694 -12.02 24.53 25.73
CA ARG A 694 -10.79 23.92 26.26
C ARG A 694 -9.55 24.65 25.73
N THR A 695 -9.47 24.84 24.40
CA THR A 695 -8.32 25.49 23.75
C THR A 695 -8.10 26.92 24.28
N MET A 696 -9.17 27.67 24.46
CA MET A 696 -9.10 29.02 25.01
C MET A 696 -8.76 29.02 26.51
N THR A 697 -9.33 28.10 27.30
CA THR A 697 -9.04 27.95 28.71
C THR A 697 -7.55 27.66 28.95
N VAL A 698 -7.00 26.71 28.20
CA VAL A 698 -5.56 26.38 28.24
C VAL A 698 -4.71 27.62 27.94
N ARG A 699 -5.05 28.42 26.93
CA ARG A 699 -4.30 29.65 26.62
C ARG A 699 -4.32 30.67 27.71
N LEU A 700 -5.46 30.83 28.40
CA LEU A 700 -5.60 31.82 29.49
C LEU A 700 -4.97 31.36 30.81
N VAL A 701 -5.08 30.08 31.14
CA VAL A 701 -4.45 29.52 32.36
C VAL A 701 -2.93 29.56 32.24
N SER A 702 -2.41 29.43 31.03
CA SER A 702 -0.97 29.47 30.74
C SER A 702 -0.39 30.90 30.66
N GLY A 703 -1.19 31.95 30.69
CA GLY A 703 -0.81 33.36 30.41
C GLY A 703 -0.43 34.27 31.61
N GLY A 704 0.45 33.87 32.52
CA GLY A 704 0.99 34.74 33.59
C GLY A 704 2.26 35.49 33.19
N THR A 705 2.39 36.72 33.60
CA THR A 705 3.36 37.78 33.26
C THR A 705 4.82 37.43 33.56
N GLY A 706 5.64 37.34 32.52
CA GLY A 706 7.11 37.24 32.51
C GLY A 706 7.56 36.90 31.11
N LYS A 707 8.74 37.34 30.67
CA LYS A 707 9.32 36.96 29.41
C LYS A 707 9.58 35.44 29.45
N LYS A 708 8.60 34.66 29.00
CA LYS A 708 8.65 33.19 29.01
C LYS A 708 9.33 32.70 27.77
N PHE A 709 10.11 31.62 27.89
CA PHE A 709 10.68 30.91 26.76
C PHE A 709 9.58 30.46 25.82
N THR A 710 9.76 30.72 24.53
CA THR A 710 8.89 30.19 23.45
C THR A 710 9.24 28.75 23.15
N LEU A 711 8.32 28.01 22.53
CA LEU A 711 8.54 26.62 22.12
C LEU A 711 9.81 26.45 21.27
N PRO A 712 10.10 27.30 20.25
CA PRO A 712 11.35 27.24 19.52
C PRO A 712 12.61 27.39 20.38
N GLU A 713 12.63 28.34 21.35
CA GLU A 713 13.76 28.55 22.23
C GLU A 713 14.02 27.37 23.18
N VAL A 714 12.95 26.78 23.73
CA VAL A 714 13.03 25.56 24.54
C VAL A 714 13.55 24.39 23.68
N ASN A 715 12.97 24.22 22.51
CA ASN A 715 13.35 23.16 21.61
C ASN A 715 14.81 23.27 21.13
N GLU A 716 15.31 24.46 20.83
CA GLU A 716 16.69 24.71 20.41
C GLU A 716 17.70 24.31 21.50
N ARG A 717 17.43 24.67 22.75
CA ARG A 717 18.29 24.38 23.88
C ARG A 717 18.39 22.89 24.20
N ILE A 718 17.27 22.18 24.15
CA ILE A 718 17.24 20.74 24.36
C ILE A 718 17.85 19.99 23.17
N ASN A 719 17.63 20.45 21.94
CA ASN A 719 18.26 19.86 20.75
C ASN A 719 19.79 19.93 20.80
N GLU A 720 20.37 21.00 21.34
CA GLU A 720 21.83 21.10 21.52
C GLU A 720 22.36 20.06 22.51
N LEU A 721 21.66 19.83 23.61
CA LEU A 721 22.04 18.81 24.59
C LEU A 721 21.92 17.40 24.00
N LEU A 722 20.84 17.11 23.25
CA LEU A 722 20.63 15.82 22.60
C LEU A 722 21.68 15.51 21.53
N LYS A 723 22.12 16.50 20.75
CA LYS A 723 23.14 16.30 19.71
C LYS A 723 24.47 15.75 20.23
N HIS A 724 24.83 16.11 21.47
CA HIS A 724 26.11 15.68 22.07
C HIS A 724 26.01 14.39 22.88
N SER A 725 24.82 13.83 23.05
CA SER A 725 24.54 12.81 24.08
C SER A 725 24.20 11.45 23.52
N ILE A 726 23.89 11.35 22.25
CA ILE A 726 23.40 10.11 21.65
C ILE A 726 24.59 9.28 21.19
N LYS A 727 24.76 8.12 21.79
CA LYS A 727 25.70 7.09 21.36
C LYS A 727 24.95 6.03 20.58
N SER A 728 25.42 5.72 19.38
CA SER A 728 24.92 4.59 18.61
C SER A 728 25.80 3.36 18.89
N GLU A 729 25.18 2.25 19.31
CA GLU A 729 25.87 0.96 19.50
C GLU A 729 26.01 0.17 18.19
N GLY A 730 25.63 0.76 17.06
CA GLY A 730 25.68 0.15 15.73
C GLY A 730 24.28 -0.19 15.20
N VAL A 731 24.28 -0.77 14.03
CA VAL A 731 23.06 -1.26 13.36
C VAL A 731 22.97 -2.75 13.58
N ILE A 732 21.85 -3.23 14.09
CA ILE A 732 21.60 -4.67 14.24
C ILE A 732 20.61 -5.08 13.15
N ASN A 733 21.04 -5.99 12.29
CA ASN A 733 20.10 -6.73 11.45
C ASN A 733 19.39 -7.75 12.35
N LEU A 734 18.14 -7.51 12.65
CA LEU A 734 17.33 -8.38 13.51
C LEU A 734 17.19 -9.81 12.96
N PHE A 735 17.64 -10.07 11.74
CA PHE A 735 17.54 -11.37 11.05
C PHE A 735 18.90 -12.01 10.75
N SER A 736 20.04 -11.32 10.89
CA SER A 736 21.36 -11.87 10.57
C SER A 736 21.97 -12.73 11.67
N ASP A 737 21.59 -12.55 12.93
CA ASP A 737 22.16 -13.28 14.08
C ASP A 737 21.53 -14.65 14.36
N VAL A 738 20.68 -15.13 13.45
CA VAL A 738 20.09 -16.49 13.56
C VAL A 738 21.11 -17.59 13.24
N GLN A 739 22.34 -17.27 12.82
CA GLN A 739 23.36 -18.27 12.48
C GLN A 739 24.43 -18.55 13.55
N THR A 740 24.44 -17.85 14.68
CA THR A 740 25.41 -18.15 15.76
C THR A 740 24.75 -18.20 17.13
N GLU A 741 24.49 -19.42 17.59
CA GLU A 741 24.46 -19.92 18.97
C GLU A 741 23.52 -19.36 20.04
N PHE A 742 22.61 -18.42 19.74
CA PHE A 742 21.52 -18.14 20.67
C PHE A 742 20.20 -18.69 20.13
N SER A 743 19.79 -19.84 20.66
CA SER A 743 18.42 -20.31 20.46
C SER A 743 17.48 -19.26 21.06
N LEU A 744 16.64 -18.64 20.25
CA LEU A 744 15.54 -17.75 20.68
C LEU A 744 14.58 -18.44 21.67
N PHE A 745 14.78 -19.73 21.92
CA PHE A 745 14.07 -20.59 22.86
C PHE A 745 14.94 -21.02 24.03
N ASP A 746 16.09 -20.32 24.27
CA ASP A 746 16.84 -20.55 25.53
C ASP A 746 15.89 -20.23 26.69
N PRO A 747 15.69 -21.17 27.62
CA PRO A 747 14.81 -20.98 28.77
C PRO A 747 15.12 -19.72 29.59
N LYS A 748 16.40 -19.31 29.65
CA LYS A 748 16.80 -18.08 30.33
C LYS A 748 16.34 -16.83 29.62
N PHE A 749 16.48 -16.78 28.29
CA PHE A 749 16.01 -15.67 27.49
C PHE A 749 14.48 -15.51 27.55
N LEU A 750 13.75 -16.61 27.45
CA LEU A 750 12.29 -16.62 27.58
C LEU A 750 11.83 -16.15 28.97
N GLU A 751 12.56 -16.53 30.04
CA GLU A 751 12.29 -16.04 31.40
C GLU A 751 12.60 -14.55 31.55
N GLU A 752 13.68 -14.05 30.95
CA GLU A 752 14.00 -12.61 30.94
C GLU A 752 12.91 -11.81 30.25
N VAL A 753 12.44 -12.25 29.11
CA VAL A 753 11.32 -11.61 28.38
C VAL A 753 10.04 -11.61 29.22
N ALA A 754 9.74 -12.72 29.89
CA ALA A 754 8.56 -12.81 30.77
C ALA A 754 8.64 -11.89 31.98
N ASN A 755 9.85 -11.63 32.47
CA ASN A 755 10.10 -10.76 33.62
C ASN A 755 10.28 -9.28 33.28
N MET A 756 10.18 -8.91 32.00
CA MET A 756 10.23 -7.49 31.59
C MET A 756 9.15 -6.67 32.31
N LYS A 757 9.50 -5.44 32.69
CA LYS A 757 8.55 -4.53 33.33
C LYS A 757 7.44 -4.09 32.38
N GLU A 758 7.77 -3.94 31.13
CA GLU A 758 6.88 -3.55 30.02
C GLU A 758 6.13 -4.78 29.49
N LYS A 759 5.08 -5.21 30.16
CA LYS A 759 4.32 -6.44 29.83
C LYS A 759 3.76 -6.46 28.41
N ASN A 760 3.30 -5.32 27.88
CA ASN A 760 2.82 -5.23 26.50
C ASN A 760 3.94 -5.50 25.48
N LEU A 761 5.14 -5.01 25.75
CA LEU A 761 6.30 -5.25 24.90
C LEU A 761 6.73 -6.72 24.95
N ALA A 762 6.68 -7.34 26.15
CA ALA A 762 6.96 -8.76 26.34
C ALA A 762 5.99 -9.65 25.53
N VAL A 763 4.69 -9.32 25.53
CA VAL A 763 3.67 -10.04 24.71
C VAL A 763 3.99 -9.95 23.22
N GLU A 764 4.26 -8.75 22.72
CA GLU A 764 4.54 -8.55 21.30
C GLU A 764 5.87 -9.22 20.88
N LEU A 765 6.89 -9.19 21.74
CA LEU A 765 8.16 -9.83 21.48
C LEU A 765 8.01 -11.36 21.44
N LEU A 766 7.35 -11.98 22.42
CA LEU A 766 7.11 -13.42 22.43
C LEU A 766 6.26 -13.85 21.23
N LYS A 767 5.20 -13.14 20.94
CA LYS A 767 4.35 -13.40 19.76
C LYS A 767 5.18 -13.39 18.47
N LYS A 768 6.06 -12.39 18.30
CA LYS A 768 6.91 -12.26 17.12
C LYS A 768 7.88 -13.42 17.00
N LEU A 769 8.60 -13.75 18.07
CA LEU A 769 9.57 -14.83 18.12
C LEU A 769 8.93 -16.18 17.81
N ILE A 770 7.75 -16.44 18.41
CA ILE A 770 7.03 -17.70 18.18
C ILE A 770 6.51 -17.76 16.73
N ALA A 771 5.98 -16.63 16.19
CA ALA A 771 5.51 -16.58 14.81
C ALA A 771 6.65 -16.81 13.79
N GLU A 772 7.85 -16.33 14.07
CA GLU A 772 9.02 -16.59 13.25
C GLU A 772 9.39 -18.09 13.22
N GLN A 773 9.36 -18.76 14.35
CA GLN A 773 9.63 -20.22 14.42
C GLN A 773 8.51 -21.04 13.75
N VAL A 774 7.27 -20.63 13.91
CA VAL A 774 6.15 -21.25 13.18
C VAL A 774 6.32 -21.07 11.67
N SER A 775 6.91 -19.95 11.23
CA SER A 775 7.22 -19.73 9.82
C SER A 775 8.26 -20.70 9.28
N VAL A 776 9.22 -21.15 10.10
CA VAL A 776 10.17 -22.22 9.75
C VAL A 776 9.41 -23.53 9.52
N TYR A 777 8.47 -23.87 10.41
CA TYR A 777 7.64 -25.07 10.22
C TYR A 777 6.73 -24.95 8.99
N ARG A 778 6.30 -23.75 8.60
CA ARG A 778 5.55 -23.55 7.34
C ARG A 778 6.33 -24.01 6.11
N ARG A 779 7.66 -24.02 6.18
CA ARG A 779 8.53 -24.46 5.08
C ARG A 779 8.96 -25.91 5.22
N THR A 780 8.92 -26.49 6.41
CA THR A 780 9.48 -27.82 6.68
C THR A 780 8.43 -28.85 7.11
N ASN A 781 7.39 -28.45 7.85
CA ASN A 781 6.41 -29.38 8.41
C ASN A 781 5.02 -28.75 8.52
N ILE A 782 4.13 -29.09 7.59
CA ILE A 782 2.81 -28.50 7.46
C ILE A 782 1.93 -28.75 8.71
N VAL A 783 2.01 -29.95 9.29
CA VAL A 783 1.17 -30.35 10.43
C VAL A 783 1.52 -29.55 11.70
N LYS A 784 2.81 -29.42 11.99
CA LYS A 784 3.28 -28.60 13.13
C LYS A 784 2.99 -27.13 12.93
N SER A 785 3.12 -26.64 11.68
CA SER A 785 2.80 -25.26 11.33
C SER A 785 1.34 -24.93 11.58
N GLU A 786 0.41 -25.76 11.12
CA GLU A 786 -1.04 -25.59 11.36
C GLU A 786 -1.36 -25.57 12.86
N LYS A 787 -0.89 -26.60 13.60
CA LYS A 787 -1.11 -26.73 15.03
C LYS A 787 -0.64 -25.50 15.83
N PHE A 788 0.58 -25.07 15.60
CA PHE A 788 1.15 -23.94 16.35
C PHE A 788 0.54 -22.60 15.94
N SER A 789 0.18 -22.42 14.67
CA SER A 789 -0.53 -21.23 14.19
C SER A 789 -1.90 -21.08 14.86
N GLU A 790 -2.66 -22.16 14.98
CA GLU A 790 -3.96 -22.15 15.65
C GLU A 790 -3.87 -21.80 17.14
N ILE A 791 -2.86 -22.33 17.84
CA ILE A 791 -2.64 -22.03 19.27
C ILE A 791 -2.30 -20.55 19.48
N ILE A 792 -1.40 -19.99 18.67
CA ILE A 792 -1.05 -18.56 18.73
C ILE A 792 -2.29 -17.70 18.49
N GLN A 793 -3.03 -18.02 17.42
CA GLN A 793 -4.19 -17.25 17.04
C GLN A 793 -5.29 -17.31 18.13
N SER A 794 -5.49 -18.47 18.72
CA SER A 794 -6.45 -18.65 19.83
C SER A 794 -6.04 -17.84 21.07
N ALA A 795 -4.76 -17.92 21.49
CA ALA A 795 -4.25 -17.17 22.65
C ALA A 795 -4.36 -15.65 22.42
N MET A 796 -3.95 -15.18 21.24
CA MET A 796 -4.03 -13.77 20.90
C MET A 796 -5.47 -13.24 20.77
N ASN A 797 -6.38 -14.03 20.21
CA ASN A 797 -7.79 -13.65 20.14
C ASN A 797 -8.41 -13.52 21.54
N ARG A 798 -8.12 -14.42 22.47
CA ARG A 798 -8.60 -14.34 23.85
C ARG A 798 -8.00 -13.13 24.59
N TYR A 799 -6.75 -12.84 24.36
CA TYR A 799 -6.10 -11.65 24.92
C TYR A 799 -6.71 -10.35 24.36
N LEU A 800 -6.88 -10.23 23.05
CA LEU A 800 -7.45 -9.04 22.40
C LEU A 800 -8.92 -8.81 22.78
N ASN A 801 -9.65 -9.89 23.07
CA ASN A 801 -11.04 -9.83 23.56
C ASN A 801 -11.14 -9.60 25.10
N GLY A 802 -10.01 -9.36 25.77
CA GLY A 802 -9.99 -9.10 27.21
C GLY A 802 -10.29 -10.33 28.10
N MET A 803 -10.22 -11.53 27.55
CA MET A 803 -10.42 -12.79 28.28
C MET A 803 -9.14 -13.25 29.00
N LEU A 804 -7.99 -12.72 28.62
CA LEU A 804 -6.70 -12.99 29.26
C LEU A 804 -6.02 -11.69 29.64
N THR A 805 -5.38 -11.66 30.79
CA THR A 805 -4.47 -10.57 31.21
C THR A 805 -3.13 -10.66 30.47
N ASN A 806 -2.35 -9.57 30.51
CA ASN A 806 -0.99 -9.57 29.94
C ASN A 806 -0.13 -10.70 30.51
N GLU A 807 -0.29 -11.03 31.78
CA GLU A 807 0.47 -12.07 32.46
C GLU A 807 0.06 -13.48 32.02
N GLU A 808 -1.25 -13.71 31.88
CA GLU A 808 -1.78 -14.98 31.43
C GLU A 808 -1.41 -15.29 29.97
N VAL A 809 -1.48 -14.31 29.08
CA VAL A 809 -1.07 -14.52 27.67
C VAL A 809 0.44 -14.74 27.56
N ILE A 810 1.28 -14.07 28.39
CA ILE A 810 2.73 -14.33 28.44
C ILE A 810 2.98 -15.78 28.85
N GLN A 811 2.30 -16.31 29.88
CA GLN A 811 2.43 -17.69 30.30
C GLN A 811 2.00 -18.69 29.23
N GLU A 812 0.92 -18.41 28.49
CA GLU A 812 0.49 -19.24 27.37
C GLU A 812 1.50 -19.24 26.22
N LEU A 813 2.04 -18.07 25.89
CA LEU A 813 3.05 -17.95 24.85
C LEU A 813 4.37 -18.62 25.24
N LEU A 814 4.79 -18.53 26.52
CA LEU A 814 5.95 -19.26 27.03
C LEU A 814 5.77 -20.78 26.99
N LYS A 815 4.59 -21.26 27.33
CA LYS A 815 4.26 -22.67 27.21
C LYS A 815 4.36 -23.14 25.76
N LEU A 816 3.78 -22.37 24.84
CA LEU A 816 3.84 -22.66 23.41
C LEU A 816 5.30 -22.66 22.90
N ALA A 817 6.13 -21.71 23.33
CA ALA A 817 7.55 -21.69 22.99
C ALA A 817 8.28 -22.97 23.48
N LYS A 818 8.00 -23.44 24.68
CA LYS A 818 8.51 -24.72 25.21
C LYS A 818 8.04 -25.92 24.39
N ASP A 819 6.77 -25.93 23.98
CA ASP A 819 6.21 -26.99 23.13
C ASP A 819 6.86 -27.02 21.72
N ILE A 820 7.16 -25.86 21.16
CA ILE A 820 7.87 -25.73 19.88
C ILE A 820 9.32 -26.23 20.02
N ALA A 821 10.02 -25.88 21.10
CA ALA A 821 11.37 -26.35 21.38
C ALA A 821 11.40 -27.90 21.57
N ALA A 822 10.42 -28.44 22.28
CA ALA A 822 10.29 -29.89 22.44
C ALA A 822 10.01 -30.60 21.11
N ALA A 823 9.16 -29.98 20.24
CA ALA A 823 8.88 -30.52 18.91
C ALA A 823 10.10 -30.51 17.98
N ALA A 824 10.99 -29.52 18.12
CA ALA A 824 12.27 -29.49 17.38
C ALA A 824 13.20 -30.65 17.75
N ALA A 825 13.23 -31.04 19.03
CA ALA A 825 14.06 -32.14 19.52
C ALA A 825 13.41 -33.53 19.32
N GLU A 826 12.19 -33.61 18.86
CA GLU A 826 11.44 -34.86 18.69
C GLU A 826 12.07 -35.77 17.59
N GLY A 827 12.54 -35.16 16.48
CA GLY A 827 13.19 -35.88 15.39
C GLY A 827 14.45 -36.63 15.82
N GLU A 828 15.30 -36.01 16.63
CA GLU A 828 16.50 -36.64 17.17
C GLU A 828 16.18 -37.85 18.07
N LYS A 829 15.12 -37.73 18.89
CA LYS A 829 14.66 -38.80 19.77
C LYS A 829 14.10 -40.01 19.01
N LEU A 830 13.50 -39.78 17.85
CA LEU A 830 12.91 -40.81 16.99
C LEU A 830 13.91 -41.40 15.98
N GLY A 831 15.11 -40.80 15.87
CA GLY A 831 16.11 -41.20 14.86
C GLY A 831 15.61 -40.87 13.43
N LEU A 832 14.84 -39.80 13.27
CA LEU A 832 14.31 -39.30 12.01
C LEU A 832 14.97 -37.97 11.63
N THR A 833 15.28 -37.84 10.36
CA THR A 833 15.68 -36.51 9.81
C THR A 833 14.51 -35.54 9.86
N ALA A 834 14.75 -34.25 9.68
CA ALA A 834 13.69 -33.23 9.67
C ALA A 834 12.61 -33.52 8.60
N ASP A 835 13.02 -34.00 7.43
CA ASP A 835 12.10 -34.36 6.35
C ASP A 835 11.26 -35.59 6.72
N GLU A 836 11.91 -36.63 7.26
CA GLU A 836 11.22 -37.83 7.70
C GLU A 836 10.24 -37.54 8.84
N LEU A 837 10.63 -36.66 9.78
CA LEU A 837 9.73 -36.21 10.85
C LEU A 837 8.48 -35.53 10.30
N ALA A 838 8.63 -34.71 9.27
CA ALA A 838 7.51 -34.04 8.62
C ALA A 838 6.53 -35.01 7.95
N PHE A 839 7.04 -36.06 7.30
CA PHE A 839 6.22 -37.14 6.76
C PHE A 839 5.63 -38.05 7.85
N TYR A 840 6.35 -38.28 8.95
CA TYR A 840 5.83 -38.96 10.12
C TYR A 840 4.62 -38.22 10.71
N ASP A 841 4.73 -36.91 10.90
CA ASP A 841 3.64 -36.08 11.38
C ASP A 841 2.45 -36.06 10.40
N ALA A 842 2.73 -36.05 9.08
CA ALA A 842 1.68 -36.14 8.06
C ALA A 842 0.92 -37.47 8.09
N LEU A 843 1.61 -38.58 8.33
CA LEU A 843 1.00 -39.90 8.46
C LEU A 843 0.22 -40.08 9.77
N THR A 844 0.66 -39.42 10.84
CA THR A 844 0.08 -39.55 12.19
C THR A 844 -0.86 -38.40 12.59
N LYS A 845 -1.21 -37.52 11.64
CA LYS A 845 -2.16 -36.42 11.89
C LYS A 845 -3.48 -36.90 12.53
N PRO A 846 -4.10 -38.03 12.09
CA PRO A 846 -5.18 -38.64 12.84
C PRO A 846 -4.63 -39.33 14.11
N GLN A 847 -5.02 -38.88 15.30
CA GLN A 847 -4.53 -39.43 16.57
C GLN A 847 -4.78 -40.95 16.69
N ALA A 848 -5.87 -41.45 16.12
CA ALA A 848 -6.21 -42.88 16.08
C ALA A 848 -5.15 -43.76 15.41
N ILE A 849 -4.31 -43.20 14.57
CA ILE A 849 -3.24 -43.95 13.89
C ILE A 849 -2.04 -44.25 14.82
N LYS A 850 -1.75 -43.35 15.76
CA LYS A 850 -0.71 -43.58 16.79
C LYS A 850 -1.08 -44.72 17.74
N ASP A 851 -2.36 -44.97 17.91
CA ASP A 851 -2.88 -46.07 18.76
C ASP A 851 -2.97 -47.43 18.02
N PHE A 852 -2.90 -47.37 16.66
CA PHE A 852 -3.07 -48.58 15.83
C PHE A 852 -1.75 -49.26 15.49
N TYR A 853 -0.64 -48.50 15.37
CA TYR A 853 0.69 -49.05 15.05
C TYR A 853 1.63 -48.94 16.24
N GLU A 854 2.54 -49.94 16.34
CA GLU A 854 3.72 -49.76 17.19
C GLU A 854 4.65 -48.68 16.64
N HIS A 855 5.32 -47.98 17.53
CA HIS A 855 6.13 -46.77 17.20
C HIS A 855 7.21 -47.07 16.12
N ASP A 856 7.84 -48.21 16.22
CA ASP A 856 8.90 -48.66 15.29
C ASP A 856 8.32 -48.96 13.89
N GLU A 857 7.08 -49.43 13.80
CA GLU A 857 6.43 -49.68 12.52
C GLU A 857 6.13 -48.38 11.78
N LEU A 858 5.64 -47.35 12.48
CA LEU A 858 5.39 -46.03 11.90
C LEU A 858 6.69 -45.38 11.41
N ILE A 859 7.79 -45.53 12.14
CA ILE A 859 9.11 -45.05 11.73
C ILE A 859 9.57 -45.77 10.45
N ALA A 860 9.38 -47.09 10.36
CA ALA A 860 9.73 -47.86 9.17
C ALA A 860 8.90 -47.47 7.96
N ILE A 861 7.58 -47.28 8.11
CA ILE A 861 6.65 -46.78 7.06
C ILE A 861 7.09 -45.40 6.57
N THR A 862 7.45 -44.51 7.49
CA THR A 862 7.86 -43.15 7.18
C THR A 862 9.16 -43.13 6.36
N LYS A 863 10.16 -43.90 6.75
CA LYS A 863 11.43 -44.01 6.00
C LYS A 863 11.21 -44.59 4.61
N GLU A 864 10.41 -45.67 4.48
CA GLU A 864 10.06 -46.25 3.18
C GLU A 864 9.30 -45.25 2.31
N LEU A 865 8.42 -44.46 2.90
CA LEU A 865 7.66 -43.40 2.20
C LEU A 865 8.58 -42.31 1.69
N THR A 866 9.49 -41.81 2.54
CA THR A 866 10.43 -40.75 2.17
C THR A 866 11.37 -41.20 1.05
N ASP A 867 11.88 -42.41 1.13
CA ASP A 867 12.72 -43.01 0.09
C ASP A 867 11.93 -43.19 -1.24
N LEU A 868 10.70 -43.67 -1.14
CA LEU A 868 9.84 -43.82 -2.31
C LEU A 868 9.57 -42.47 -3.01
N LEU A 869 9.27 -41.43 -2.24
CA LEU A 869 9.03 -40.08 -2.75
C LEU A 869 10.32 -39.52 -3.38
N ARG A 870 11.49 -39.63 -2.74
CA ARG A 870 12.77 -39.18 -3.30
C ARG A 870 13.12 -39.82 -4.64
N LYS A 871 12.87 -41.12 -4.78
CA LYS A 871 13.19 -41.88 -6.00
C LYS A 871 12.25 -41.57 -7.18
N ASN A 872 11.03 -41.12 -6.91
CA ASN A 872 10.01 -40.90 -7.93
C ASN A 872 9.69 -39.42 -8.18
N GLN A 873 10.35 -38.52 -7.48
CA GLN A 873 10.20 -37.10 -7.62
C GLN A 873 10.94 -36.61 -8.86
N THR A 874 10.23 -36.04 -9.81
CA THR A 874 10.79 -35.34 -10.98
C THR A 874 10.71 -33.82 -10.75
N ILE A 875 11.58 -33.05 -11.38
CA ILE A 875 11.75 -31.61 -11.16
C ILE A 875 10.43 -30.83 -11.34
N ASP A 876 9.51 -31.30 -12.19
CA ASP A 876 8.23 -30.61 -12.48
C ASP A 876 6.98 -31.41 -12.08
N TRP A 877 7.11 -32.40 -11.19
CA TRP A 877 5.98 -33.27 -10.86
C TRP A 877 4.78 -32.51 -10.27
N GLN A 878 5.01 -31.42 -9.55
CA GLN A 878 3.97 -30.58 -8.96
C GLN A 878 3.10 -29.88 -10.02
N LYS A 879 3.68 -29.52 -11.15
CA LYS A 879 3.02 -28.80 -12.26
C LYS A 879 2.26 -29.70 -13.22
N LYS A 880 2.53 -31.02 -13.18
CA LYS A 880 1.93 -32.00 -14.09
C LYS A 880 0.89 -32.87 -13.36
N GLU A 881 -0.41 -32.72 -13.70
CA GLU A 881 -1.50 -33.47 -13.08
C GLU A 881 -1.30 -35.00 -13.18
N SER A 882 -0.73 -35.49 -14.27
CA SER A 882 -0.41 -36.89 -14.45
C SER A 882 0.69 -37.38 -13.50
N ALA A 883 1.68 -36.56 -13.21
CA ALA A 883 2.75 -36.88 -12.27
C ALA A 883 2.23 -36.83 -10.82
N ARG A 884 1.41 -35.82 -10.47
CA ARG A 884 0.71 -35.73 -9.17
C ARG A 884 -0.19 -36.94 -8.96
N ALA A 885 -0.96 -37.36 -9.96
CA ALA A 885 -1.78 -38.58 -9.89
C ALA A 885 -0.94 -39.86 -9.77
N GLY A 886 0.24 -39.88 -10.39
CA GLY A 886 1.24 -40.93 -10.23
C GLY A 886 1.76 -41.04 -8.79
N MET A 887 2.17 -39.93 -8.21
CA MET A 887 2.64 -39.85 -6.81
C MET A 887 1.55 -40.25 -5.83
N ARG A 888 0.32 -39.75 -5.97
CA ARG A 888 -0.84 -40.17 -5.15
C ARG A 888 -1.05 -41.69 -5.19
N ARG A 889 -0.91 -42.31 -6.37
CA ARG A 889 -1.05 -43.77 -6.52
C ARG A 889 0.06 -44.52 -5.81
N LEU A 890 1.29 -44.01 -5.86
CA LEU A 890 2.44 -44.60 -5.16
C LEU A 890 2.26 -44.55 -3.64
N VAL A 891 1.86 -43.36 -3.11
CA VAL A 891 1.57 -43.19 -1.68
C VAL A 891 0.43 -44.14 -1.24
N LYS A 892 -0.70 -44.15 -1.97
CA LYS A 892 -1.80 -45.08 -1.67
C LYS A 892 -1.39 -46.55 -1.70
N ARG A 893 -0.55 -46.96 -2.64
CA ARG A 893 -0.04 -48.35 -2.72
C ARG A 893 0.81 -48.68 -1.53
N LEU A 894 1.70 -47.74 -1.10
CA LEU A 894 2.54 -47.96 0.08
C LEU A 894 1.69 -48.09 1.35
N LEU A 895 0.76 -47.18 1.58
CA LEU A 895 -0.11 -47.23 2.75
C LEU A 895 -0.98 -48.50 2.78
N LYS A 896 -1.47 -48.98 1.63
CA LYS A 896 -2.17 -50.24 1.54
C LYS A 896 -1.29 -51.44 1.81
N LYS A 897 -0.03 -51.42 1.36
CA LYS A 897 0.96 -52.47 1.64
C LYS A 897 1.14 -52.65 3.14
N HIS A 898 1.18 -51.56 3.88
CA HIS A 898 1.34 -51.50 5.33
C HIS A 898 0.01 -51.58 6.11
N LYS A 899 -1.11 -51.88 5.45
CA LYS A 899 -2.47 -51.99 6.04
C LYS A 899 -2.94 -50.77 6.77
N TYR A 900 -2.55 -49.57 6.26
CA TYR A 900 -3.01 -48.29 6.83
C TYR A 900 -4.53 -48.19 6.84
N PRO A 901 -5.14 -47.74 7.95
CA PRO A 901 -6.61 -47.76 8.13
C PRO A 901 -7.32 -46.96 7.00
N PRO A 902 -8.38 -47.51 6.41
CA PRO A 902 -9.09 -46.88 5.29
C PRO A 902 -9.69 -45.53 5.63
N GLU A 903 -10.16 -45.38 6.90
CA GLU A 903 -10.88 -44.20 7.40
C GLU A 903 -10.01 -42.94 7.44
N GLY A 904 -8.68 -43.06 7.53
CA GLY A 904 -7.72 -41.94 7.53
C GLY A 904 -6.84 -41.84 6.25
N MET A 905 -7.02 -42.78 5.31
CA MET A 905 -6.07 -42.95 4.20
C MET A 905 -6.09 -41.77 3.23
N ASP A 906 -7.26 -41.24 2.91
CA ASP A 906 -7.36 -40.14 1.92
C ASP A 906 -6.79 -38.83 2.50
N ASP A 907 -7.05 -38.55 3.78
CA ASP A 907 -6.49 -37.40 4.50
C ASP A 907 -4.97 -37.51 4.62
N ALA A 908 -4.46 -38.69 4.97
CA ALA A 908 -3.04 -38.94 5.04
C ALA A 908 -2.35 -38.78 3.68
N VAL A 909 -2.94 -39.31 2.61
CA VAL A 909 -2.44 -39.14 1.24
C VAL A 909 -2.42 -37.65 0.85
N GLN A 910 -3.46 -36.90 1.17
CA GLN A 910 -3.52 -35.48 0.85
C GLN A 910 -2.49 -34.68 1.64
N THR A 911 -2.36 -34.96 2.94
CA THR A 911 -1.37 -34.27 3.79
C THR A 911 0.05 -34.61 3.37
N VAL A 912 0.35 -35.88 3.05
CA VAL A 912 1.65 -36.32 2.51
C VAL A 912 1.96 -35.64 1.17
N MET A 913 0.97 -35.50 0.28
CA MET A 913 1.17 -34.83 -1.00
C MET A 913 1.46 -33.34 -0.80
N SER A 914 0.72 -32.65 0.08
CA SER A 914 0.99 -31.24 0.41
C SER A 914 2.37 -31.06 1.07
N GLN A 915 2.77 -31.99 1.93
CA GLN A 915 4.12 -32.00 2.53
C GLN A 915 5.21 -32.25 1.48
N CYS A 916 4.96 -33.11 0.50
CA CYS A 916 5.89 -33.40 -0.58
C CYS A 916 6.04 -32.20 -1.53
N GLU A 917 4.95 -31.48 -1.84
CA GLU A 917 4.98 -30.25 -2.61
C GLU A 917 5.84 -29.19 -1.91
N MET A 918 5.63 -28.97 -0.63
CA MET A 918 6.42 -28.06 0.19
C MET A 918 7.90 -28.43 0.26
N TRP A 919 8.19 -29.73 0.40
CA TRP A 919 9.56 -30.23 0.43
C TRP A 919 10.30 -29.99 -0.89
N THR A 920 9.63 -30.19 -2.03
CA THR A 920 10.19 -29.94 -3.37
C THR A 920 10.53 -28.48 -3.58
N ASP A 921 9.67 -27.57 -3.15
CA ASP A 921 9.88 -26.12 -3.27
C ASP A 921 11.12 -25.67 -2.47
N ASN A 922 11.38 -26.30 -1.33
CA ASN A 922 12.56 -25.99 -0.51
C ASN A 922 13.87 -26.56 -1.08
N VAL A 923 13.84 -27.72 -1.72
CA VAL A 923 15.04 -28.32 -2.35
C VAL A 923 15.47 -27.56 -3.59
N MET A 924 14.54 -26.88 -4.28
CA MET A 924 14.85 -26.04 -5.45
C MET A 924 15.37 -24.64 -5.06
N THR A 925 15.18 -24.21 -3.82
CA THR A 925 15.62 -22.89 -3.33
C THR A 925 16.89 -22.94 -2.51
N ALA A 926 17.43 -24.11 -2.20
CA ALA A 926 18.71 -24.35 -1.55
C ALA A 926 19.78 -24.71 -2.59
#